data_d13c683890c7ea7baf6e502d700bba94
#
_entry.id   d13c683890c7ea7baf6e502d700bba94
#
_cell.length_a   1.000
_cell.length_b   1.000
_cell.length_c   1.000
_cell.angle_alpha   90.00
_cell.angle_beta   90.00
_cell.angle_gamma   90.00
#
_symmetry.space_group_name_H-M   'P 1'
#
loop_
_entity.id
_entity.type
_entity.pdbx_description
1 polymer ?
#
loop_
_entity_poly.entity_id
_entity_poly.type
_entity_poly.pdbx_seq_one_letter_code
_entity_poly.pdbx_strand_id
1 'polypeptide(L)'
;MVYKQDEFQHVSYLWNDTEADQLDPVERLRYRSNILGADQRITNTGGGNTSSKMMMPDLLTGEEVDVMWVKGSGGDLRTARRSNFASFYMDKLFALQNIYDKAEKKGVKTEIEDAMVDMYRHTVHGLNPATGSIDTPLHSFIPFRHVDHMHPASVIAIAASKDQEALTQEIFGDEIGWVPWQRPGFDLGLVMQEKVRQNPKLKGLVMGQHGLINWADDDKACYELTLTLIEKAAHYIEQHERGDQTFGGQKYQSPDEEQRRALLIRLLPKLRGMVSRHNKFVGTLHVTDAVLQFVNSVDAPRLAELGTSCPDHFLRTKIKPLYVDWDPQNESFETLLEKLHKGLTQYCADYTAYYEACKHPDSPPIRDPNPTVILIPGLGLIAWGKNKSESRVTAEFYSLAIDVMRAAESISEYQGLPRQEAFDIEYWALEEAKLKRMPVEKELARNVVVVIGAGSGIGKATAHRVAKEGAHVVCADLDQVAAQKTAQELIDIYGVGIGVAGTGISACGPAIGLGVDITTRDKVQAMFEQVVLAYGGIDNVIITAGIFVPPDKDGYIPDDKWSLTFSVNVIGSYIVADEAKKIWQAQGSKGSLVLTTSVNAAVAKHGSVAYDTSKAAANHMVRELAIEFAPLVRVNGLAPATVVEGSSMFPRDRLISSLQKYNISFEESESTEALSEKLENFYAQRTLTKSPVTLADQAEVAYLLSSSKFSKTTGQIISVDGGLQDAFLR
;
A
#
# COMPACT_ATOMS: atom_id res chain seq x y z
N MET A 1 -33.96 -20.74 4.65
CA MET A 1 -33.85 -21.34 3.30
C MET A 1 -32.42 -21.07 2.85
N VAL A 2 -31.64 -22.07 2.52
CA VAL A 2 -30.27 -21.90 1.99
C VAL A 2 -30.40 -21.72 0.48
N TYR A 3 -29.73 -20.70 -0.08
CA TYR A 3 -29.68 -20.46 -1.51
C TYR A 3 -28.93 -21.59 -2.22
N LYS A 4 -29.32 -21.91 -3.44
CA LYS A 4 -28.53 -22.79 -4.31
C LYS A 4 -27.42 -21.98 -4.99
N GLN A 5 -26.41 -22.67 -5.50
CA GLN A 5 -25.22 -22.05 -6.09
C GLN A 5 -25.53 -21.01 -7.18
N ASP A 6 -26.57 -21.23 -7.97
CA ASP A 6 -27.02 -20.38 -9.07
C ASP A 6 -27.99 -19.25 -8.64
N GLU A 7 -28.37 -19.21 -7.36
CA GLU A 7 -29.29 -18.22 -6.78
C GLU A 7 -28.57 -17.04 -6.11
N PHE A 8 -27.24 -17.12 -5.90
CA PHE A 8 -26.46 -16.01 -5.35
C PHE A 8 -26.21 -14.93 -6.39
N GLN A 9 -26.62 -13.70 -6.09
CA GLN A 9 -26.47 -12.53 -6.96
C GLN A 9 -25.49 -11.49 -6.38
N HIS A 10 -25.45 -11.37 -5.06
CA HIS A 10 -24.65 -10.38 -4.36
C HIS A 10 -23.30 -10.88 -3.87
N VAL A 11 -23.08 -12.21 -3.84
CA VAL A 11 -21.80 -12.83 -3.48
C VAL A 11 -21.46 -13.96 -4.46
N SER A 12 -20.17 -14.32 -4.53
CA SER A 12 -19.70 -15.39 -5.41
C SER A 12 -19.65 -16.72 -4.68
N TYR A 13 -20.30 -17.76 -5.23
CA TYR A 13 -20.16 -19.13 -4.74
C TYR A 13 -18.88 -19.76 -5.33
N LEU A 14 -17.88 -20.02 -4.49
CA LEU A 14 -16.55 -20.49 -4.91
C LEU A 14 -16.21 -21.89 -4.37
N TRP A 15 -17.10 -22.55 -3.66
CA TRP A 15 -16.84 -23.89 -3.13
C TRP A 15 -16.79 -24.94 -4.24
N ASN A 16 -15.77 -25.80 -4.20
CA ASN A 16 -15.58 -26.93 -5.11
C ASN A 16 -15.42 -28.21 -4.30
N ASP A 17 -16.41 -29.11 -4.38
CA ASP A 17 -16.42 -30.37 -3.62
C ASP A 17 -15.21 -31.25 -3.96
N THR A 18 -14.84 -31.36 -5.24
CA THR A 18 -13.71 -32.18 -5.68
C THR A 18 -12.37 -31.72 -5.08
N GLU A 19 -12.20 -30.44 -4.93
CA GLU A 19 -11.00 -29.86 -4.28
C GLU A 19 -11.06 -30.04 -2.76
N ALA A 20 -12.19 -29.70 -2.14
CA ALA A 20 -12.37 -29.75 -0.70
C ALA A 20 -12.21 -31.19 -0.13
N ASP A 21 -12.71 -32.20 -0.85
CA ASP A 21 -12.67 -33.60 -0.40
C ASP A 21 -11.25 -34.21 -0.40
N GLN A 22 -10.30 -33.59 -1.10
CA GLN A 22 -8.90 -34.03 -1.14
C GLN A 22 -8.06 -33.45 0.00
N LEU A 23 -8.60 -32.49 0.74
CA LEU A 23 -7.86 -31.75 1.77
C LEU A 23 -8.01 -32.35 3.15
N ASP A 24 -6.94 -32.36 3.93
CA ASP A 24 -7.03 -32.62 5.37
C ASP A 24 -7.88 -31.56 6.08
N PRO A 25 -8.41 -31.82 7.28
CA PRO A 25 -9.32 -30.88 7.96
C PRO A 25 -8.76 -29.48 8.16
N VAL A 26 -7.45 -29.33 8.39
CA VAL A 26 -6.81 -28.01 8.57
C VAL A 26 -6.65 -27.28 7.23
N GLU A 27 -6.29 -28.01 6.17
CA GLU A 27 -6.21 -27.47 4.82
C GLU A 27 -7.61 -27.12 4.28
N ARG A 28 -8.65 -27.84 4.67
CA ARG A 28 -10.04 -27.50 4.32
C ARG A 28 -10.50 -26.22 5.02
N LEU A 29 -10.13 -26.00 6.29
CA LEU A 29 -10.32 -24.71 6.96
C LEU A 29 -9.60 -23.58 6.25
N ARG A 30 -8.34 -23.78 5.84
CA ARG A 30 -7.60 -22.78 5.03
C ARG A 30 -8.29 -22.50 3.69
N TYR A 31 -8.73 -23.54 3.00
CA TYR A 31 -9.46 -23.43 1.73
C TYR A 31 -10.74 -22.59 1.90
N ARG A 32 -11.60 -22.95 2.92
CA ARG A 32 -12.80 -22.16 3.24
C ARG A 32 -12.46 -20.70 3.50
N SER A 33 -11.41 -20.42 4.25
CA SER A 33 -10.93 -19.07 4.53
C SER A 33 -10.54 -18.32 3.27
N ASN A 34 -9.78 -18.97 2.37
CA ASN A 34 -9.30 -18.33 1.14
C ASN A 34 -10.47 -17.98 0.19
N ILE A 35 -11.45 -18.86 0.03
CA ILE A 35 -12.60 -18.59 -0.84
C ILE A 35 -13.55 -17.55 -0.25
N LEU A 36 -13.73 -17.47 1.08
CA LEU A 36 -14.45 -16.39 1.74
C LEU A 36 -13.73 -15.04 1.56
N GLY A 37 -12.41 -15.00 1.77
CA GLY A 37 -11.61 -13.80 1.59
C GLY A 37 -11.41 -13.35 0.14
N ALA A 38 -11.70 -14.21 -0.84
CA ALA A 38 -11.56 -13.88 -2.26
C ALA A 38 -12.62 -12.89 -2.75
N ASP A 39 -13.79 -12.83 -2.12
CA ASP A 39 -14.87 -11.90 -2.42
C ASP A 39 -14.93 -10.78 -1.38
N GLN A 40 -14.61 -9.55 -1.76
CA GLN A 40 -14.61 -8.40 -0.86
C GLN A 40 -16.00 -7.97 -0.37
N ARG A 41 -17.06 -8.45 -0.99
CA ARG A 41 -18.43 -8.26 -0.50
C ARG A 41 -18.71 -9.11 0.73
N ILE A 42 -17.88 -10.14 1.00
CA ILE A 42 -17.94 -11.01 2.19
C ILE A 42 -17.10 -10.44 3.33
N THR A 43 -15.86 -9.99 3.02
CA THR A 43 -14.98 -9.37 4.01
C THR A 43 -13.91 -8.52 3.34
N ASN A 44 -13.44 -7.49 4.04
CA ASN A 44 -12.39 -6.57 3.58
C ASN A 44 -10.98 -7.16 3.81
N THR A 45 -9.96 -6.47 3.32
CA THR A 45 -8.54 -6.81 3.52
C THR A 45 -8.20 -6.91 5.00
N GLY A 46 -7.81 -8.10 5.44
CA GLY A 46 -7.41 -8.37 6.83
C GLY A 46 -8.55 -8.51 7.83
N GLY A 47 -9.80 -8.28 7.42
CA GLY A 47 -10.99 -8.46 8.25
C GLY A 47 -11.44 -9.92 8.32
N GLY A 48 -12.21 -10.21 9.37
CA GLY A 48 -12.79 -11.53 9.60
C GLY A 48 -11.80 -12.62 9.99
N ASN A 49 -12.34 -13.72 10.48
CA ASN A 49 -11.59 -14.93 10.78
C ASN A 49 -12.49 -16.17 10.74
N THR A 50 -11.88 -17.35 10.65
CA THR A 50 -12.54 -18.62 10.55
C THR A 50 -11.89 -19.63 11.50
N SER A 51 -12.67 -20.59 11.96
CA SER A 51 -12.15 -21.67 12.80
C SER A 51 -12.79 -23.02 12.51
N SER A 52 -12.09 -24.08 12.94
CA SER A 52 -12.61 -25.43 12.97
C SER A 52 -12.11 -26.17 14.21
N LYS A 53 -13.02 -26.86 14.89
CA LYS A 53 -12.72 -27.73 16.03
C LYS A 53 -12.65 -29.18 15.54
N MET A 54 -11.65 -29.93 15.99
CA MET A 54 -11.40 -31.29 15.55
C MET A 54 -10.65 -32.11 16.61
N MET A 55 -10.89 -33.40 16.64
CA MET A 55 -10.08 -34.30 17.44
C MET A 55 -8.70 -34.46 16.81
N MET A 56 -7.66 -34.33 17.62
CA MET A 56 -6.26 -34.45 17.21
C MET A 56 -5.45 -35.10 18.32
N PRO A 57 -4.39 -35.86 17.96
CA PRO A 57 -3.53 -36.46 18.97
C PRO A 57 -2.76 -35.36 19.75
N ASP A 58 -2.76 -35.46 21.06
CA ASP A 58 -1.84 -34.69 21.90
C ASP A 58 -0.39 -35.07 21.56
N LEU A 59 0.46 -34.08 21.38
CA LEU A 59 1.83 -34.28 20.88
C LEU A 59 2.76 -34.98 21.88
N LEU A 60 2.39 -35.06 23.17
CA LEU A 60 3.18 -35.68 24.23
C LEU A 60 2.62 -37.05 24.62
N THR A 61 1.29 -37.18 24.75
CA THR A 61 0.63 -38.38 25.22
C THR A 61 0.12 -39.27 24.10
N GLY A 62 -0.14 -38.72 22.92
CA GLY A 62 -0.78 -39.39 21.79
C GLY A 62 -2.29 -39.63 21.99
N GLU A 63 -2.89 -39.13 23.08
CA GLU A 63 -4.33 -39.21 23.32
C GLU A 63 -5.09 -38.25 22.42
N GLU A 64 -6.28 -38.65 21.97
CA GLU A 64 -7.16 -37.80 21.19
C GLU A 64 -7.74 -36.67 22.07
N VAL A 65 -7.49 -35.42 21.70
CA VAL A 65 -7.94 -34.22 22.39
C VAL A 65 -8.69 -33.29 21.44
N ASP A 66 -9.60 -32.48 21.99
CA ASP A 66 -10.34 -31.47 21.20
C ASP A 66 -9.48 -30.23 20.99
N VAL A 67 -9.21 -29.91 19.73
CA VAL A 67 -8.34 -28.82 19.30
C VAL A 67 -9.10 -27.90 18.36
N MET A 68 -9.06 -26.59 18.64
CA MET A 68 -9.54 -25.57 17.74
C MET A 68 -8.37 -24.99 16.92
N TRP A 69 -8.53 -25.00 15.61
CA TRP A 69 -7.72 -24.21 14.70
C TRP A 69 -8.47 -22.91 14.34
N VAL A 70 -7.82 -21.77 14.49
CA VAL A 70 -8.41 -20.46 14.20
C VAL A 70 -7.39 -19.57 13.49
N LYS A 71 -7.83 -18.78 12.52
CA LYS A 71 -6.96 -17.79 11.87
C LYS A 71 -6.46 -16.79 12.90
N GLY A 72 -5.14 -16.64 12.97
CA GLY A 72 -4.49 -15.67 13.85
C GLY A 72 -4.77 -14.23 13.45
N SER A 73 -4.48 -13.32 14.37
CA SER A 73 -4.65 -11.88 14.15
C SER A 73 -3.72 -11.34 13.07
N GLY A 74 -4.24 -10.45 12.23
CA GLY A 74 -3.53 -9.87 11.08
C GLY A 74 -3.46 -10.82 9.88
N GLY A 75 -3.17 -10.27 8.73
CA GLY A 75 -3.15 -11.00 7.46
C GLY A 75 -4.54 -11.19 6.85
N ASP A 76 -4.55 -11.28 5.54
CA ASP A 76 -5.75 -11.38 4.70
C ASP A 76 -6.23 -12.83 4.62
N LEU A 77 -7.53 -13.07 4.76
CA LEU A 77 -8.13 -14.40 4.58
C LEU A 77 -7.84 -14.98 3.18
N ARG A 78 -7.92 -14.15 2.15
CA ARG A 78 -7.70 -14.52 0.74
C ARG A 78 -6.35 -15.19 0.50
N THR A 79 -5.29 -14.77 1.21
CA THR A 79 -3.92 -15.25 1.04
C THR A 79 -3.41 -16.03 2.25
N ALA A 80 -4.30 -16.43 3.16
CA ALA A 80 -3.94 -17.15 4.35
C ALA A 80 -3.31 -18.51 4.01
N ARG A 81 -2.20 -18.81 4.68
CA ARG A 81 -1.49 -20.08 4.63
C ARG A 81 -1.71 -20.85 5.94
N ARG A 82 -1.44 -22.15 5.97
CA ARG A 82 -1.54 -22.97 7.19
C ARG A 82 -0.82 -22.32 8.40
N SER A 83 0.33 -21.71 8.17
CA SER A 83 1.11 -21.00 9.21
C SER A 83 0.43 -19.74 9.78
N ASN A 84 -0.64 -19.27 9.17
CA ASN A 84 -1.43 -18.14 9.69
C ASN A 84 -2.53 -18.57 10.67
N PHE A 85 -2.70 -19.89 10.89
CA PHE A 85 -3.65 -20.43 11.84
C PHE A 85 -2.94 -20.86 13.12
N ALA A 86 -3.56 -20.56 14.26
CA ALA A 86 -3.14 -21.03 15.57
C ALA A 86 -4.02 -22.20 16.04
N SER A 87 -3.45 -23.16 16.72
CA SER A 87 -4.18 -24.30 17.30
C SER A 87 -4.16 -24.23 18.82
N PHE A 88 -5.28 -24.54 19.45
CA PHE A 88 -5.49 -24.43 20.89
C PHE A 88 -6.22 -25.66 21.43
N TYR A 89 -5.85 -26.10 22.65
CA TYR A 89 -6.63 -27.05 23.42
C TYR A 89 -7.93 -26.41 23.88
N MET A 90 -9.05 -27.00 23.56
CA MET A 90 -10.38 -26.49 23.93
C MET A 90 -10.61 -26.45 25.43
N ASP A 91 -10.22 -27.48 26.16
CA ASP A 91 -10.32 -27.55 27.62
C ASP A 91 -9.57 -26.41 28.33
N LYS A 92 -8.37 -26.08 27.82
CA LYS A 92 -7.56 -24.98 28.34
C LYS A 92 -8.16 -23.62 28.02
N LEU A 93 -8.76 -23.43 26.82
CA LEU A 93 -9.48 -22.21 26.49
C LEU A 93 -10.71 -22.01 27.41
N PHE A 94 -11.47 -23.07 27.66
CA PHE A 94 -12.59 -23.00 28.62
C PHE A 94 -12.12 -22.72 30.06
N ALA A 95 -10.95 -23.21 30.47
CA ALA A 95 -10.39 -22.92 31.79
C ALA A 95 -10.09 -21.43 31.98
N LEU A 96 -9.86 -20.66 30.91
CA LEU A 96 -9.65 -19.20 30.98
C LEU A 96 -10.90 -18.48 31.47
N GLN A 97 -12.11 -18.99 31.26
CA GLN A 97 -13.34 -18.39 31.81
C GLN A 97 -13.28 -18.26 33.33
N ASN A 98 -12.80 -19.31 34.03
CA ASN A 98 -12.63 -19.26 35.48
C ASN A 98 -11.59 -18.24 35.95
N ILE A 99 -10.59 -17.97 35.12
CA ILE A 99 -9.56 -16.93 35.40
C ILE A 99 -10.17 -15.56 35.21
N TYR A 100 -10.91 -15.37 34.12
CA TYR A 100 -11.60 -14.11 33.82
C TYR A 100 -12.63 -13.74 34.88
N ASP A 101 -13.52 -14.67 35.28
CA ASP A 101 -14.54 -14.46 36.31
C ASP A 101 -13.96 -14.03 37.68
N LYS A 102 -12.78 -14.58 38.02
CA LYS A 102 -12.08 -14.21 39.25
C LYS A 102 -11.40 -12.85 39.17
N ALA A 103 -10.90 -12.50 37.98
CA ALA A 103 -10.19 -11.25 37.74
C ALA A 103 -11.16 -10.06 37.63
N GLU A 104 -12.30 -10.20 36.95
CA GLU A 104 -13.29 -9.16 36.72
C GLU A 104 -13.81 -8.52 38.04
N LYS A 105 -13.81 -9.27 39.14
CA LYS A 105 -14.20 -8.77 40.47
C LYS A 105 -13.19 -7.85 41.14
N LYS A 106 -11.99 -7.64 40.54
CA LYS A 106 -10.85 -6.97 41.18
C LYS A 106 -10.14 -5.88 40.35
N GLY A 107 -10.56 -5.63 39.10
CA GLY A 107 -9.80 -4.74 38.21
C GLY A 107 -10.65 -4.00 37.17
N VAL A 108 -9.97 -3.24 36.31
CA VAL A 108 -10.59 -2.55 35.17
C VAL A 108 -10.86 -3.58 34.06
N LYS A 109 -12.07 -3.64 33.55
CA LYS A 109 -12.54 -4.64 32.57
C LYS A 109 -11.59 -4.77 31.35
N THR A 110 -11.19 -3.66 30.76
CA THR A 110 -10.33 -3.64 29.56
C THR A 110 -8.94 -4.23 29.82
N GLU A 111 -8.33 -3.94 30.97
CA GLU A 111 -7.04 -4.51 31.36
C GLU A 111 -7.11 -6.03 31.53
N ILE A 112 -8.23 -6.51 32.07
CA ILE A 112 -8.46 -7.94 32.29
C ILE A 112 -8.65 -8.66 30.96
N GLU A 113 -9.42 -8.08 30.04
CA GLU A 113 -9.60 -8.63 28.69
C GLU A 113 -8.27 -8.73 27.92
N ASP A 114 -7.45 -7.68 27.98
CA ASP A 114 -6.14 -7.67 27.33
C ASP A 114 -5.19 -8.70 27.95
N ALA A 115 -5.23 -8.88 29.28
CA ALA A 115 -4.47 -9.94 29.95
C ALA A 115 -4.89 -11.35 29.51
N MET A 116 -6.15 -11.59 29.13
CA MET A 116 -6.58 -12.89 28.61
C MET A 116 -5.93 -13.22 27.26
N VAL A 117 -5.68 -12.23 26.41
CA VAL A 117 -4.99 -12.45 25.14
C VAL A 117 -3.54 -12.96 25.37
N ASP A 118 -2.88 -12.45 26.40
CA ASP A 118 -1.56 -12.95 26.80
C ASP A 118 -1.59 -14.39 27.31
N MET A 119 -2.72 -14.82 27.87
CA MET A 119 -2.90 -16.19 28.36
C MET A 119 -3.06 -17.23 27.24
N TYR A 120 -3.44 -16.83 26.02
CA TYR A 120 -3.61 -17.79 24.90
C TYR A 120 -2.33 -18.57 24.58
N ARG A 121 -1.13 -18.00 24.83
CA ARG A 121 0.14 -18.71 24.68
C ARG A 121 0.27 -19.98 25.54
N HIS A 122 -0.51 -20.08 26.62
CA HIS A 122 -0.52 -21.21 27.54
C HIS A 122 -1.55 -22.29 27.16
N THR A 123 -2.35 -22.02 26.15
CA THR A 123 -3.42 -22.91 25.69
C THR A 123 -3.12 -23.54 24.33
N VAL A 124 -1.97 -23.23 23.72
CA VAL A 124 -1.60 -23.71 22.39
C VAL A 124 -1.41 -25.21 22.33
N HIS A 125 -1.88 -25.82 21.23
CA HIS A 125 -1.60 -27.19 20.83
C HIS A 125 -0.44 -27.17 19.81
N GLY A 126 0.74 -27.59 20.24
CA GLY A 126 1.92 -27.61 19.40
C GLY A 126 2.65 -26.27 19.25
N LEU A 127 3.72 -26.31 18.45
CA LEU A 127 4.56 -25.12 18.19
C LEU A 127 4.00 -24.33 17.01
N ASN A 128 3.06 -23.44 17.31
CA ASN A 128 2.46 -22.57 16.31
C ASN A 128 3.27 -21.30 16.11
N PRO A 129 3.59 -20.89 14.85
CA PRO A 129 4.16 -19.57 14.58
C PRO A 129 3.13 -18.44 14.71
N ALA A 130 1.82 -18.74 14.54
CA ALA A 130 0.76 -17.75 14.66
C ALA A 130 0.36 -17.52 16.13
N THR A 131 0.15 -16.25 16.47
CA THR A 131 -0.47 -15.85 17.75
C THR A 131 -1.99 -15.94 17.62
N GLY A 132 -2.68 -16.26 18.71
CA GLY A 132 -4.15 -16.25 18.75
C GLY A 132 -4.73 -14.89 18.36
N SER A 133 -5.89 -14.92 17.72
CA SER A 133 -6.68 -13.70 17.48
C SER A 133 -7.29 -13.21 18.79
N ILE A 134 -7.57 -11.91 18.87
CA ILE A 134 -8.41 -11.32 19.89
C ILE A 134 -9.79 -12.02 19.92
N ASP A 135 -10.27 -12.44 18.75
CA ASP A 135 -11.54 -13.12 18.54
C ASP A 135 -11.51 -14.63 18.90
N THR A 136 -10.40 -15.15 19.40
CA THR A 136 -10.33 -16.56 19.82
C THR A 136 -11.51 -16.99 20.71
N PRO A 137 -11.98 -16.19 21.70
CA PRO A 137 -13.16 -16.51 22.51
C PRO A 137 -14.46 -16.60 21.70
N LEU A 138 -14.63 -15.74 20.68
CA LEU A 138 -15.80 -15.73 19.81
C LEU A 138 -15.98 -17.07 19.10
N HIS A 139 -14.87 -17.72 18.76
CA HIS A 139 -14.86 -19.02 18.11
C HIS A 139 -14.93 -20.17 19.11
N SER A 140 -14.17 -20.10 20.21
CA SER A 140 -14.04 -21.22 21.13
C SER A 140 -15.31 -21.46 21.97
N PHE A 141 -16.04 -20.37 22.35
CA PHE A 141 -17.21 -20.49 23.23
C PHE A 141 -18.49 -20.87 22.48
N ILE A 142 -18.51 -20.83 21.17
CA ILE A 142 -19.59 -21.33 20.33
C ILE A 142 -19.47 -22.87 20.23
N PRO A 143 -20.51 -23.65 20.57
CA PRO A 143 -20.41 -25.11 20.70
C PRO A 143 -20.51 -25.88 19.37
N PHE A 144 -20.24 -25.26 18.24
CA PHE A 144 -20.27 -25.84 16.90
C PHE A 144 -18.85 -26.00 16.34
N ARG A 145 -18.68 -26.96 15.40
CA ARG A 145 -17.38 -27.31 14.86
C ARG A 145 -16.75 -26.20 14.03
N HIS A 146 -17.51 -25.58 13.13
CA HIS A 146 -17.03 -24.58 12.18
C HIS A 146 -17.69 -23.25 12.49
N VAL A 147 -16.88 -22.20 12.57
CA VAL A 147 -17.33 -20.83 12.85
C VAL A 147 -16.69 -19.88 11.86
N ASP A 148 -17.50 -19.05 11.20
CA ASP A 148 -17.07 -18.00 10.30
C ASP A 148 -17.50 -16.64 10.86
N HIS A 149 -16.55 -15.73 11.02
CA HIS A 149 -16.77 -14.35 11.40
C HIS A 149 -16.32 -13.44 10.27
N MET A 150 -17.25 -12.64 9.72
CA MET A 150 -17.05 -11.85 8.51
C MET A 150 -17.55 -10.40 8.68
N HIS A 151 -17.00 -9.49 7.87
CA HIS A 151 -17.32 -8.08 7.88
C HIS A 151 -17.92 -7.60 6.54
N PRO A 152 -19.06 -8.16 6.07
CA PRO A 152 -19.70 -7.74 4.84
C PRO A 152 -20.42 -6.41 5.00
N ALA A 153 -20.28 -5.50 4.03
CA ALA A 153 -20.90 -4.19 4.07
C ALA A 153 -22.42 -4.25 4.35
N SER A 154 -23.11 -5.21 3.73
CA SER A 154 -24.56 -5.37 3.89
C SER A 154 -24.97 -5.70 5.33
N VAL A 155 -24.22 -6.57 6.04
CA VAL A 155 -24.54 -6.90 7.43
C VAL A 155 -24.03 -5.83 8.39
N ILE A 156 -22.86 -5.21 8.12
CA ILE A 156 -22.41 -4.06 8.92
C ILE A 156 -23.43 -2.92 8.83
N ALA A 157 -24.06 -2.70 7.67
CA ALA A 157 -25.09 -1.68 7.51
C ALA A 157 -26.29 -1.92 8.44
N ILE A 158 -26.76 -3.17 8.56
CA ILE A 158 -27.79 -3.56 9.52
C ILE A 158 -27.30 -3.32 10.94
N ALA A 159 -26.07 -3.77 11.25
CA ALA A 159 -25.43 -3.66 12.56
C ALA A 159 -25.12 -2.20 12.96
N ALA A 160 -24.98 -1.29 12.00
CA ALA A 160 -24.73 0.13 12.19
C ALA A 160 -25.97 1.01 12.00
N SER A 161 -27.15 0.40 11.88
CA SER A 161 -28.43 1.10 11.82
C SER A 161 -28.99 1.37 13.22
N LYS A 162 -29.78 2.42 13.35
CA LYS A 162 -30.47 2.76 14.62
C LYS A 162 -31.35 1.63 15.11
N ASP A 163 -32.05 0.95 14.20
CA ASP A 163 -33.01 -0.10 14.49
C ASP A 163 -32.42 -1.50 14.31
N GLN A 164 -31.12 -1.69 14.57
CA GLN A 164 -30.34 -2.88 14.26
C GLN A 164 -30.93 -4.21 14.78
N GLU A 165 -31.51 -4.24 15.98
CA GLU A 165 -32.13 -5.44 16.55
C GLU A 165 -33.41 -5.81 15.79
N ALA A 166 -34.30 -4.82 15.55
CA ALA A 166 -35.53 -5.01 14.80
C ALA A 166 -35.27 -5.45 13.36
N LEU A 167 -34.31 -4.82 12.68
CA LEU A 167 -33.89 -5.19 11.33
C LEU A 167 -33.29 -6.60 11.28
N THR A 168 -32.51 -6.99 12.28
CA THR A 168 -31.96 -8.37 12.37
C THR A 168 -33.09 -9.39 12.43
N GLN A 169 -34.11 -9.15 13.28
CA GLN A 169 -35.27 -10.02 13.41
C GLN A 169 -36.11 -10.06 12.13
N GLU A 170 -36.34 -8.91 11.50
CA GLU A 170 -37.12 -8.80 10.26
C GLU A 170 -36.49 -9.56 9.10
N ILE A 171 -35.16 -9.40 8.91
CA ILE A 171 -34.42 -9.94 7.75
C ILE A 171 -34.16 -11.44 7.91
N PHE A 172 -33.76 -11.86 9.11
CA PHE A 172 -33.23 -13.21 9.34
C PHE A 172 -34.17 -14.12 10.15
N GLY A 173 -35.20 -13.55 10.81
CA GLY A 173 -36.11 -14.29 11.70
C GLY A 173 -35.42 -14.81 12.97
N ASP A 174 -35.94 -15.89 13.53
CA ASP A 174 -35.51 -16.44 14.84
C ASP A 174 -34.22 -17.25 14.76
N GLU A 175 -33.67 -17.47 13.54
CA GLU A 175 -32.46 -18.29 13.36
C GLU A 175 -31.17 -17.49 13.58
N ILE A 176 -31.24 -16.15 13.53
CA ILE A 176 -30.10 -15.25 13.73
C ILE A 176 -30.44 -14.28 14.87
N GLY A 177 -29.60 -14.28 15.88
CA GLY A 177 -29.75 -13.36 17.01
C GLY A 177 -28.99 -12.04 16.78
N TRP A 178 -29.25 -11.10 17.70
CA TRP A 178 -28.51 -9.85 17.76
C TRP A 178 -27.83 -9.69 19.12
N VAL A 179 -26.63 -9.09 19.14
CA VAL A 179 -25.94 -8.64 20.36
C VAL A 179 -25.54 -7.18 20.22
N PRO A 180 -25.69 -6.36 21.30
CA PRO A 180 -25.28 -4.96 21.25
C PRO A 180 -23.76 -4.84 21.05
N TRP A 181 -23.29 -3.63 20.73
CA TRP A 181 -21.87 -3.34 20.66
C TRP A 181 -21.14 -3.81 21.93
N GLN A 182 -20.10 -4.57 21.72
CA GLN A 182 -19.08 -4.91 22.69
C GLN A 182 -17.72 -4.86 21.99
N ARG A 183 -16.70 -4.40 22.70
CA ARG A 183 -15.33 -4.48 22.19
C ARG A 183 -14.99 -5.94 21.84
N PRO A 184 -14.39 -6.23 20.67
CA PRO A 184 -13.93 -7.58 20.33
C PRO A 184 -13.08 -8.18 21.44
N GLY A 185 -13.30 -9.43 21.82
CA GLY A 185 -12.51 -10.08 22.84
C GLY A 185 -13.29 -11.03 23.75
N PHE A 186 -12.82 -11.18 24.96
CA PHE A 186 -13.28 -12.22 25.88
C PHE A 186 -14.74 -12.02 26.32
N ASP A 187 -15.10 -10.77 26.66
CA ASP A 187 -16.47 -10.44 27.12
C ASP A 187 -17.51 -10.64 26.01
N LEU A 188 -17.22 -10.21 24.79
CA LEU A 188 -18.09 -10.47 23.65
C LEU A 188 -18.30 -11.97 23.44
N GLY A 189 -17.23 -12.80 23.58
CA GLY A 189 -17.32 -14.25 23.51
C GLY A 189 -18.29 -14.83 24.58
N LEU A 190 -18.25 -14.33 25.82
CA LEU A 190 -19.16 -14.76 26.89
C LEU A 190 -20.60 -14.33 26.63
N VAL A 191 -20.84 -13.10 26.17
CA VAL A 191 -22.18 -12.61 25.78
C VAL A 191 -22.77 -13.50 24.68
N MET A 192 -21.97 -13.86 23.68
CA MET A 192 -22.39 -14.74 22.60
C MET A 192 -22.69 -16.16 23.10
N GLN A 193 -21.83 -16.72 23.95
CA GLN A 193 -22.04 -18.02 24.57
C GLN A 193 -23.38 -18.09 25.30
N GLU A 194 -23.69 -17.04 26.09
CA GLU A 194 -24.95 -16.97 26.81
C GLU A 194 -26.18 -16.86 25.88
N LYS A 195 -26.09 -16.09 24.80
CA LYS A 195 -27.15 -16.01 23.78
C LYS A 195 -27.41 -17.39 23.12
N VAL A 196 -26.35 -18.11 22.76
CA VAL A 196 -26.50 -19.46 22.19
C VAL A 196 -27.08 -20.45 23.22
N ARG A 197 -26.68 -20.34 24.50
CA ARG A 197 -27.21 -21.17 25.57
C ARG A 197 -28.70 -20.93 25.77
N GLN A 198 -29.15 -19.68 25.69
CA GLN A 198 -30.56 -19.29 25.80
C GLN A 198 -31.41 -19.74 24.61
N ASN A 199 -30.83 -19.71 23.41
CA ASN A 199 -31.49 -20.19 22.20
C ASN A 199 -30.55 -21.09 21.36
N PRO A 200 -30.49 -22.41 21.61
CA PRO A 200 -29.63 -23.34 20.89
C PRO A 200 -29.99 -23.52 19.41
N LYS A 201 -31.09 -22.94 18.93
CA LYS A 201 -31.49 -22.99 17.53
C LYS A 201 -30.80 -21.91 16.69
N LEU A 202 -30.13 -20.97 17.33
CA LEU A 202 -29.38 -19.93 16.60
C LEU A 202 -28.27 -20.55 15.74
N LYS A 203 -28.17 -20.02 14.52
CA LYS A 203 -27.15 -20.36 13.51
C LYS A 203 -26.09 -19.28 13.32
N GLY A 204 -26.34 -18.11 13.92
CA GLY A 204 -25.44 -16.97 13.84
C GLY A 204 -25.94 -15.77 14.64
N LEU A 205 -25.13 -14.72 14.69
CA LEU A 205 -25.41 -13.45 15.35
C LEU A 205 -24.97 -12.29 14.46
N VAL A 206 -25.79 -11.25 14.43
CA VAL A 206 -25.38 -9.90 14.02
C VAL A 206 -24.83 -9.20 15.25
N MET A 207 -23.60 -8.75 15.18
CA MET A 207 -22.94 -8.02 16.27
C MET A 207 -23.04 -6.52 15.99
N GLY A 208 -23.66 -5.78 16.90
CA GLY A 208 -23.87 -4.34 16.76
C GLY A 208 -22.59 -3.60 16.43
N GLN A 209 -22.61 -2.78 15.37
CA GLN A 209 -21.49 -1.98 14.87
C GLN A 209 -20.18 -2.77 14.63
N HIS A 210 -20.29 -4.07 14.28
CA HIS A 210 -19.15 -4.94 14.09
C HIS A 210 -19.29 -5.78 12.80
N GLY A 211 -20.17 -6.78 12.78
CA GLY A 211 -20.29 -7.68 11.64
C GLY A 211 -21.15 -8.91 11.91
N LEU A 212 -20.85 -9.99 11.17
CA LEU A 212 -21.55 -11.27 11.19
C LEU A 212 -20.67 -12.36 11.79
N ILE A 213 -21.28 -13.21 12.62
CA ILE A 213 -20.69 -14.50 12.99
C ILE A 213 -21.73 -15.61 12.83
N ASN A 214 -21.37 -16.74 12.21
CA ASN A 214 -22.24 -17.87 12.02
C ASN A 214 -21.48 -19.19 12.15
N TRP A 215 -22.22 -20.30 12.27
CA TRP A 215 -21.64 -21.60 12.57
C TRP A 215 -22.45 -22.76 12.03
N ALA A 216 -21.75 -23.90 11.85
CA ALA A 216 -22.33 -25.20 11.54
C ALA A 216 -21.40 -26.34 11.99
N ASP A 217 -21.91 -27.59 11.96
CA ASP A 217 -21.09 -28.77 12.24
C ASP A 217 -20.43 -29.38 11.00
N ASP A 218 -20.72 -28.84 9.82
CA ASP A 218 -20.14 -29.19 8.52
C ASP A 218 -19.49 -27.97 7.86
N ASP A 219 -18.30 -28.12 7.26
CA ASP A 219 -17.52 -27.06 6.64
C ASP A 219 -18.28 -26.34 5.53
N LYS A 220 -18.87 -27.12 4.62
CA LYS A 220 -19.62 -26.59 3.47
C LYS A 220 -20.88 -25.89 3.92
N ALA A 221 -21.61 -26.51 4.88
CA ALA A 221 -22.81 -25.90 5.44
C ALA A 221 -22.51 -24.56 6.16
N CYS A 222 -21.34 -24.44 6.84
CA CYS A 222 -20.91 -23.19 7.44
C CYS A 222 -20.66 -22.11 6.37
N TYR A 223 -19.91 -22.45 5.31
CA TYR A 223 -19.65 -21.58 4.17
C TYR A 223 -20.94 -21.13 3.47
N GLU A 224 -21.85 -22.07 3.14
CA GLU A 224 -23.12 -21.77 2.47
C GLU A 224 -24.05 -20.90 3.34
N LEU A 225 -24.02 -21.10 4.66
CA LEU A 225 -24.75 -20.26 5.60
C LEU A 225 -24.21 -18.82 5.60
N THR A 226 -22.90 -18.66 5.62
CA THR A 226 -22.25 -17.33 5.53
C THR A 226 -22.75 -16.59 4.29
N LEU A 227 -22.67 -17.23 3.11
CA LEU A 227 -23.15 -16.62 1.86
C LEU A 227 -24.65 -16.32 1.91
N THR A 228 -25.46 -17.26 2.40
CA THR A 228 -26.92 -17.10 2.50
C THR A 228 -27.32 -15.88 3.36
N LEU A 229 -26.64 -15.66 4.46
CA LEU A 229 -26.93 -14.52 5.34
C LEU A 229 -26.55 -13.20 4.70
N ILE A 230 -25.41 -13.15 4.01
CA ILE A 230 -24.96 -11.96 3.29
C ILE A 230 -25.91 -11.65 2.12
N GLU A 231 -26.31 -12.67 1.37
CA GLU A 231 -27.26 -12.55 0.25
C GLU A 231 -28.60 -11.99 0.71
N LYS A 232 -29.16 -12.52 1.81
CA LYS A 232 -30.43 -12.01 2.39
C LYS A 232 -30.31 -10.55 2.80
N ALA A 233 -29.22 -10.18 3.48
CA ALA A 233 -28.97 -8.78 3.87
C ALA A 233 -28.89 -7.85 2.65
N ALA A 234 -28.12 -8.25 1.65
CA ALA A 234 -27.92 -7.46 0.43
C ALA A 234 -29.23 -7.32 -0.37
N HIS A 235 -29.96 -8.40 -0.51
CA HIS A 235 -31.26 -8.39 -1.19
C HIS A 235 -32.30 -7.50 -0.48
N TYR A 236 -32.35 -7.54 0.85
CA TYR A 236 -33.21 -6.65 1.62
C TYR A 236 -32.85 -5.18 1.42
N ILE A 237 -31.54 -4.84 1.44
CA ILE A 237 -31.06 -3.49 1.19
C ILE A 237 -31.41 -3.03 -0.22
N GLU A 238 -31.20 -3.88 -1.25
CA GLU A 238 -31.54 -3.59 -2.64
C GLU A 238 -33.02 -3.22 -2.81
N GLN A 239 -33.92 -3.93 -2.14
CA GLN A 239 -35.36 -3.63 -2.16
C GLN A 239 -35.74 -2.26 -1.57
N HIS A 240 -34.86 -1.69 -0.74
CA HIS A 240 -35.06 -0.40 -0.06
C HIS A 240 -34.16 0.72 -0.63
N GLU A 241 -33.37 0.43 -1.67
CA GLU A 241 -32.49 1.44 -2.27
C GLU A 241 -33.27 2.67 -2.77
N ARG A 242 -32.71 3.86 -2.45
CA ARG A 242 -33.31 5.15 -2.82
C ARG A 242 -32.65 5.78 -4.04
N GLY A 243 -31.73 5.04 -4.69
CA GLY A 243 -30.99 5.53 -5.86
C GLY A 243 -30.29 6.86 -5.59
N ASP A 244 -30.52 7.86 -6.45
CA ASP A 244 -29.90 9.19 -6.34
C ASP A 244 -30.32 9.97 -5.08
N GLN A 245 -31.37 9.53 -4.37
CA GLN A 245 -31.87 10.18 -3.16
C GLN A 245 -31.26 9.60 -1.88
N THR A 246 -30.39 8.62 -1.97
CA THR A 246 -29.87 7.86 -0.81
C THR A 246 -29.20 8.78 0.20
N PHE A 247 -28.43 9.73 -0.12
CA PHE A 247 -27.75 10.65 0.79
C PHE A 247 -28.40 12.06 0.80
N GLY A 248 -29.73 12.13 0.72
CA GLY A 248 -30.47 13.39 0.66
C GLY A 248 -30.40 14.06 -0.72
N GLY A 249 -29.97 13.33 -1.73
CA GLY A 249 -29.84 13.83 -3.10
C GLY A 249 -28.51 14.55 -3.38
N GLN A 250 -28.32 14.92 -4.63
CA GLN A 250 -27.10 15.57 -5.12
C GLN A 250 -27.08 17.07 -4.72
N LYS A 251 -25.99 17.49 -4.06
CA LYS A 251 -25.70 18.88 -3.72
C LYS A 251 -24.77 19.55 -4.74
N TYR A 252 -23.72 18.81 -5.17
CA TYR A 252 -22.69 19.32 -6.08
C TYR A 252 -22.64 18.50 -7.37
N GLN A 253 -22.34 19.18 -8.47
CA GLN A 253 -22.11 18.56 -9.76
C GLN A 253 -20.62 18.31 -9.97
N SER A 254 -20.27 17.08 -10.34
CA SER A 254 -18.88 16.73 -10.68
C SER A 254 -18.43 17.44 -11.96
N PRO A 255 -17.18 17.89 -12.05
CA PRO A 255 -16.55 18.20 -13.33
C PRO A 255 -16.45 16.92 -14.18
N ASP A 256 -16.29 17.09 -15.48
CA ASP A 256 -15.99 15.95 -16.36
C ASP A 256 -14.64 15.30 -16.01
N GLU A 257 -14.36 14.14 -16.61
CA GLU A 257 -13.16 13.36 -16.27
C GLU A 257 -11.85 14.12 -16.59
N GLU A 258 -11.81 14.85 -17.70
CA GLU A 258 -10.62 15.61 -18.12
C GLU A 258 -10.38 16.79 -17.18
N GLN A 259 -11.41 17.57 -16.87
CA GLN A 259 -11.35 18.66 -15.91
C GLN A 259 -10.97 18.18 -14.50
N ARG A 260 -11.58 17.08 -14.03
CA ARG A 260 -11.24 16.45 -12.75
C ARG A 260 -9.78 16.00 -12.72
N ARG A 261 -9.30 15.34 -13.79
CA ARG A 261 -7.90 14.92 -13.92
C ARG A 261 -6.97 16.13 -13.83
N ALA A 262 -7.23 17.22 -14.54
CA ALA A 262 -6.43 18.43 -14.53
C ALA A 262 -6.39 19.08 -13.12
N LEU A 263 -7.52 19.12 -12.43
CA LEU A 263 -7.61 19.61 -11.05
C LEU A 263 -6.79 18.75 -10.09
N LEU A 264 -6.87 17.43 -10.20
CA LEU A 264 -6.13 16.48 -9.35
C LEU A 264 -4.61 16.57 -9.55
N ILE A 265 -4.14 16.71 -10.79
CA ILE A 265 -2.71 16.90 -11.10
C ILE A 265 -2.17 18.17 -10.41
N ARG A 266 -2.95 19.26 -10.40
CA ARG A 266 -2.58 20.53 -9.73
C ARG A 266 -2.67 20.41 -8.20
N LEU A 267 -3.62 19.64 -7.68
CA LEU A 267 -3.94 19.53 -6.26
C LEU A 267 -3.00 18.59 -5.51
N LEU A 268 -2.80 17.36 -6.03
CA LEU A 268 -2.16 16.27 -5.28
C LEU A 268 -0.77 16.62 -4.74
N PRO A 269 0.15 17.27 -5.49
CA PRO A 269 1.44 17.65 -4.92
C PRO A 269 1.30 18.63 -3.76
N LYS A 270 0.44 19.65 -3.89
CA LYS A 270 0.18 20.63 -2.83
C LYS A 270 -0.39 19.96 -1.58
N LEU A 271 -1.38 19.11 -1.78
CA LEU A 271 -2.03 18.37 -0.70
C LEU A 271 -1.06 17.42 -0.01
N ARG A 272 -0.22 16.67 -0.79
CA ARG A 272 0.83 15.82 -0.24
C ARG A 272 1.81 16.63 0.63
N GLY A 273 2.19 17.83 0.19
CA GLY A 273 3.03 18.72 0.98
C GLY A 273 2.36 19.17 2.28
N MET A 274 1.06 19.47 2.25
CA MET A 274 0.30 19.88 3.43
C MET A 274 0.21 18.77 4.49
N VAL A 275 -0.02 17.52 4.09
CA VAL A 275 -0.15 16.37 5.02
C VAL A 275 1.20 15.79 5.42
N SER A 276 2.28 16.07 4.70
CA SER A 276 3.62 15.49 4.95
C SER A 276 4.55 16.41 5.76
N ARG A 277 4.03 17.18 6.71
CA ARG A 277 4.82 18.14 7.50
C ARG A 277 5.80 17.45 8.46
N HIS A 278 5.41 16.37 9.07
CA HIS A 278 6.23 15.61 10.03
C HIS A 278 6.77 14.32 9.41
N ASN A 279 5.92 13.59 8.71
CA ASN A 279 6.24 12.35 8.03
C ASN A 279 5.80 12.44 6.57
N LYS A 280 6.56 11.82 5.67
CA LYS A 280 6.14 11.72 4.28
C LYS A 280 4.98 10.70 4.16
N PHE A 281 4.04 11.00 3.28
CA PHE A 281 2.94 10.10 2.94
C PHE A 281 2.88 9.83 1.45
N VAL A 282 2.33 8.67 1.10
CA VAL A 282 2.03 8.25 -0.26
C VAL A 282 0.53 8.25 -0.44
N GLY A 283 0.04 8.83 -1.53
CA GLY A 283 -1.38 8.97 -1.81
C GLY A 283 -1.96 7.83 -2.63
N THR A 284 -3.25 7.56 -2.43
CA THR A 284 -4.11 6.78 -3.32
C THR A 284 -5.35 7.58 -3.63
N LEU A 285 -5.58 7.81 -4.92
CA LEU A 285 -6.79 8.41 -5.43
C LEU A 285 -7.82 7.30 -5.70
N HIS A 286 -9.04 7.46 -5.21
CA HIS A 286 -10.15 6.54 -5.45
C HIS A 286 -11.39 7.32 -5.87
N VAL A 287 -11.78 7.16 -7.15
CA VAL A 287 -12.89 7.87 -7.79
C VAL A 287 -13.78 6.84 -8.47
N THR A 288 -14.84 6.46 -7.80
CA THR A 288 -15.91 5.59 -8.32
C THR A 288 -17.23 6.33 -8.28
N ASP A 289 -18.24 5.85 -8.98
CA ASP A 289 -19.58 6.44 -8.96
C ASP A 289 -20.15 6.49 -7.56
N ALA A 290 -19.95 5.44 -6.75
CA ALA A 290 -20.38 5.37 -5.35
C ALA A 290 -19.70 6.46 -4.49
N VAL A 291 -18.39 6.65 -4.67
CA VAL A 291 -17.64 7.70 -3.96
C VAL A 291 -18.09 9.09 -4.42
N LEU A 292 -18.26 9.29 -5.72
CA LEU A 292 -18.74 10.59 -6.25
C LEU A 292 -20.17 10.89 -5.80
N GLN A 293 -21.06 9.90 -5.78
CA GLN A 293 -22.41 10.06 -5.25
C GLN A 293 -22.36 10.54 -3.78
N PHE A 294 -21.54 9.89 -2.96
CA PHE A 294 -21.37 10.26 -1.56
C PHE A 294 -20.82 11.68 -1.39
N VAL A 295 -19.63 11.97 -1.95
CA VAL A 295 -18.97 13.26 -1.71
C VAL A 295 -19.75 14.46 -2.25
N ASN A 296 -20.60 14.25 -3.26
CA ASN A 296 -21.42 15.28 -3.87
C ASN A 296 -22.81 15.44 -3.21
N SER A 297 -23.12 14.65 -2.21
CA SER A 297 -24.46 14.60 -1.63
C SER A 297 -24.71 15.67 -0.55
N VAL A 298 -25.99 15.87 -0.25
CA VAL A 298 -26.44 16.78 0.83
C VAL A 298 -25.96 16.30 2.19
N ASP A 299 -26.04 15.00 2.45
CA ASP A 299 -25.75 14.40 3.77
C ASP A 299 -24.27 14.05 3.98
N ALA A 300 -23.41 14.20 2.96
CA ALA A 300 -21.99 13.87 3.08
C ALA A 300 -21.29 14.52 4.29
N PRO A 301 -21.48 15.83 4.61
CA PRO A 301 -20.87 16.43 5.78
C PRO A 301 -21.30 15.76 7.10
N ARG A 302 -22.57 15.45 7.24
CA ARG A 302 -23.14 14.79 8.44
C ARG A 302 -22.58 13.38 8.61
N LEU A 303 -22.61 12.58 7.54
CA LEU A 303 -22.16 11.20 7.56
C LEU A 303 -20.64 11.08 7.74
N ALA A 304 -19.87 11.96 7.10
CA ALA A 304 -18.43 12.03 7.29
C ALA A 304 -18.04 12.35 8.76
N GLU A 305 -18.82 13.22 9.45
CA GLU A 305 -18.59 13.55 10.86
C GLU A 305 -18.88 12.38 11.80
N LEU A 306 -19.83 11.49 11.46
CA LEU A 306 -20.11 10.28 12.22
C LEU A 306 -18.99 9.24 12.14
N GLY A 307 -18.16 9.30 11.09
CA GLY A 307 -17.03 8.38 10.89
C GLY A 307 -17.46 6.97 10.54
N THR A 308 -16.59 6.01 10.83
CA THR A 308 -16.82 4.59 10.54
C THR A 308 -17.43 3.85 11.73
N SER A 309 -18.04 2.69 11.48
CA SER A 309 -18.70 1.84 12.50
C SER A 309 -18.10 0.43 12.62
N CYS A 310 -17.05 0.09 11.89
CA CYS A 310 -16.42 -1.22 11.97
C CYS A 310 -15.07 -1.14 12.68
N PRO A 311 -14.76 -2.02 13.66
CA PRO A 311 -13.51 -1.98 14.41
C PRO A 311 -12.23 -1.99 13.54
N ASP A 312 -12.19 -2.79 12.48
CA ASP A 312 -11.03 -2.91 11.60
C ASP A 312 -10.62 -1.59 10.95
N HIS A 313 -11.56 -0.66 10.79
CA HIS A 313 -11.34 0.56 10.03
C HIS A 313 -10.51 1.60 10.79
N PHE A 314 -10.69 1.74 12.11
CA PHE A 314 -10.16 2.86 12.90
C PHE A 314 -8.65 3.01 12.84
N LEU A 315 -7.90 1.91 12.78
CA LEU A 315 -6.44 1.94 12.64
C LEU A 315 -5.96 2.58 11.33
N ARG A 316 -6.79 2.56 10.30
CA ARG A 316 -6.46 3.05 8.95
C ARG A 316 -7.14 4.38 8.63
N THR A 317 -8.44 4.47 8.86
CA THR A 317 -9.24 5.64 8.51
C THR A 317 -9.28 6.69 9.61
N LYS A 318 -8.82 6.35 10.84
CA LYS A 318 -9.05 7.10 12.07
C LYS A 318 -10.54 7.22 12.37
N ILE A 319 -10.89 8.02 13.37
CA ILE A 319 -12.28 8.20 13.78
C ILE A 319 -13.17 8.78 12.69
N LYS A 320 -12.64 9.71 11.86
CA LYS A 320 -13.38 10.35 10.77
C LYS A 320 -12.45 10.82 9.64
N PRO A 321 -12.94 11.05 8.41
CA PRO A 321 -12.21 11.70 7.35
C PRO A 321 -12.22 13.22 7.52
N LEU A 322 -11.43 13.92 6.69
CA LEU A 322 -11.64 15.34 6.43
C LEU A 322 -12.56 15.49 5.20
N TYR A 323 -13.78 15.98 5.41
CA TYR A 323 -14.64 16.42 4.32
C TYR A 323 -14.40 17.91 4.04
N VAL A 324 -14.17 18.25 2.77
CA VAL A 324 -13.93 19.64 2.33
C VAL A 324 -15.12 20.13 1.52
N ASP A 325 -15.98 20.93 2.12
CA ASP A 325 -17.20 21.46 1.50
C ASP A 325 -16.85 22.53 0.45
N TRP A 326 -16.54 22.09 -0.75
CA TRP A 326 -16.15 22.88 -1.91
C TRP A 326 -17.06 22.61 -3.11
N ASP A 327 -17.48 23.69 -3.78
CA ASP A 327 -18.31 23.62 -4.98
C ASP A 327 -17.44 23.68 -6.23
N PRO A 328 -17.27 22.57 -6.98
CA PRO A 328 -16.41 22.54 -8.15
C PRO A 328 -16.89 23.38 -9.33
N GLN A 329 -18.16 23.82 -9.34
CA GLN A 329 -18.72 24.64 -10.39
C GLN A 329 -18.67 26.13 -10.10
N ASN A 330 -18.76 26.53 -8.82
CA ASN A 330 -18.93 27.92 -8.44
C ASN A 330 -17.76 28.50 -7.63
N GLU A 331 -16.83 27.66 -7.16
CA GLU A 331 -15.68 28.09 -6.38
C GLU A 331 -14.35 27.86 -7.11
N SER A 332 -13.39 28.75 -6.91
CA SER A 332 -12.08 28.66 -7.54
C SER A 332 -11.20 27.56 -6.94
N PHE A 333 -10.15 27.18 -7.65
CA PHE A 333 -9.14 26.27 -7.14
C PHE A 333 -8.38 26.86 -5.92
N GLU A 334 -8.18 28.16 -5.88
CA GLU A 334 -7.58 28.88 -4.77
C GLU A 334 -8.47 28.78 -3.52
N THR A 335 -9.79 28.91 -3.67
CA THR A 335 -10.75 28.66 -2.58
C THR A 335 -10.67 27.24 -2.05
N LEU A 336 -10.50 26.24 -2.94
CA LEU A 336 -10.27 24.86 -2.50
C LEU A 336 -9.01 24.75 -1.62
N LEU A 337 -7.90 25.37 -2.03
CA LEU A 337 -6.65 25.32 -1.27
C LEU A 337 -6.79 26.00 0.10
N GLU A 338 -7.50 27.13 0.18
CA GLU A 338 -7.79 27.82 1.44
C GLU A 338 -8.64 26.95 2.39
N LYS A 339 -9.70 26.33 1.85
CA LYS A 339 -10.56 25.40 2.60
C LYS A 339 -9.78 24.17 3.08
N LEU A 340 -8.91 23.61 2.25
CA LEU A 340 -8.03 22.49 2.63
C LEU A 340 -7.07 22.90 3.76
N HIS A 341 -6.42 24.06 3.64
CA HIS A 341 -5.49 24.51 4.69
C HIS A 341 -6.19 24.73 6.02
N LYS A 342 -7.34 25.40 6.00
CA LYS A 342 -8.18 25.61 7.19
C LYS A 342 -8.69 24.26 7.76
N GLY A 343 -9.20 23.39 6.89
CA GLY A 343 -9.75 22.09 7.27
C GLY A 343 -8.70 21.19 7.90
N LEU A 344 -7.49 21.11 7.31
CA LEU A 344 -6.37 20.33 7.86
C LEU A 344 -5.94 20.86 9.24
N THR A 345 -5.85 22.18 9.40
CA THR A 345 -5.49 22.79 10.68
C THR A 345 -6.53 22.47 11.77
N GLN A 346 -7.82 22.59 11.44
CA GLN A 346 -8.90 22.28 12.37
C GLN A 346 -8.94 20.77 12.68
N TYR A 347 -8.79 19.92 11.67
CA TYR A 347 -8.78 18.46 11.86
C TYR A 347 -7.67 18.02 12.81
N CYS A 348 -6.45 18.55 12.66
CA CYS A 348 -5.34 18.25 13.57
C CYS A 348 -5.64 18.66 15.02
N ALA A 349 -6.28 19.83 15.20
CA ALA A 349 -6.69 20.31 16.52
C ALA A 349 -7.79 19.41 17.11
N ASP A 350 -8.82 19.06 16.33
CA ASP A 350 -9.93 18.19 16.75
C ASP A 350 -9.46 16.78 17.10
N TYR A 351 -8.53 16.22 16.28
CA TYR A 351 -7.97 14.91 16.53
C TYR A 351 -7.11 14.89 17.81
N THR A 352 -6.35 15.96 18.06
CA THR A 352 -5.58 16.10 19.30
C THR A 352 -6.52 16.23 20.51
N ALA A 353 -7.57 17.01 20.40
CA ALA A 353 -8.58 17.15 21.46
C ALA A 353 -9.31 15.82 21.73
N TYR A 354 -9.63 15.06 20.67
CA TYR A 354 -10.19 13.72 20.80
C TYR A 354 -9.27 12.78 21.56
N TYR A 355 -7.97 12.75 21.19
CA TYR A 355 -6.98 11.95 21.89
C TYR A 355 -6.88 12.33 23.37
N GLU A 356 -6.75 13.62 23.68
CA GLU A 356 -6.62 14.11 25.07
C GLU A 356 -7.86 13.83 25.91
N ALA A 357 -9.05 13.86 25.30
CA ALA A 357 -10.31 13.61 26.02
C ALA A 357 -10.57 12.13 26.31
N CYS A 358 -10.06 11.20 25.45
CA CYS A 358 -10.37 9.78 25.53
C CYS A 358 -9.21 8.92 26.05
N LYS A 359 -7.98 9.43 26.10
CA LYS A 359 -6.80 8.64 26.49
C LYS A 359 -6.86 8.10 27.90
N HIS A 360 -6.36 6.89 28.09
CA HIS A 360 -6.09 6.26 29.35
C HIS A 360 -4.65 6.54 29.80
N PRO A 361 -4.28 6.30 31.08
CA PRO A 361 -2.91 6.55 31.58
C PRO A 361 -1.81 5.79 30.84
N ASP A 362 -2.12 4.62 30.29
CA ASP A 362 -1.24 3.70 29.57
C ASP A 362 -1.41 3.74 28.06
N SER A 363 -2.24 4.64 27.52
CA SER A 363 -2.49 4.76 26.08
C SER A 363 -1.19 5.03 25.34
N PRO A 364 -1.00 4.43 24.14
CA PRO A 364 0.09 4.77 23.24
C PRO A 364 0.12 6.27 22.92
N PRO A 365 1.29 6.84 22.58
CA PRO A 365 1.39 8.24 22.18
C PRO A 365 0.48 8.56 20.97
N ILE A 366 0.02 9.81 20.92
CA ILE A 366 -0.78 10.29 19.79
C ILE A 366 -0.07 10.02 18.45
N ARG A 367 -0.81 9.51 17.49
CA ARG A 367 -0.34 9.32 16.13
C ARG A 367 -0.28 10.65 15.38
N ASP A 368 0.35 10.64 14.20
CA ASP A 368 0.35 11.81 13.30
C ASP A 368 -1.09 12.36 13.18
N PRO A 369 -1.34 13.65 13.52
CA PRO A 369 -2.71 14.17 13.60
C PRO A 369 -3.37 14.44 12.24
N ASN A 370 -2.64 14.38 11.13
CA ASN A 370 -3.22 14.60 9.80
C ASN A 370 -4.29 13.55 9.44
N PRO A 371 -5.34 13.90 8.67
CA PRO A 371 -6.32 12.93 8.20
C PRO A 371 -5.67 11.91 7.25
N THR A 372 -6.06 10.66 7.39
CA THR A 372 -5.68 9.59 6.45
C THR A 372 -6.62 9.51 5.25
N VAL A 373 -7.82 10.09 5.36
CA VAL A 373 -8.82 10.17 4.29
C VAL A 373 -9.29 11.60 4.14
N ILE A 374 -9.28 12.08 2.90
CA ILE A 374 -9.81 13.41 2.52
C ILE A 374 -10.84 13.21 1.42
N LEU A 375 -12.01 13.79 1.62
CA LEU A 375 -13.17 13.72 0.74
C LEU A 375 -13.43 15.10 0.14
N ILE A 376 -13.50 15.16 -1.18
CA ILE A 376 -13.70 16.44 -1.88
C ILE A 376 -14.79 16.26 -2.95
N PRO A 377 -15.88 17.03 -2.92
CA PRO A 377 -16.90 17.04 -3.97
C PRO A 377 -16.28 17.16 -5.36
N GLY A 378 -16.79 16.36 -6.28
CA GLY A 378 -16.32 16.31 -7.66
C GLY A 378 -14.95 15.68 -7.90
N LEU A 379 -14.10 15.55 -6.86
CA LEU A 379 -12.75 14.99 -6.97
C LEU A 379 -12.61 13.57 -6.38
N GLY A 380 -13.51 13.19 -5.46
CA GLY A 380 -13.55 11.85 -4.88
C GLY A 380 -12.83 11.72 -3.54
N LEU A 381 -12.25 10.55 -3.30
CA LEU A 381 -11.55 10.15 -2.07
C LEU A 381 -10.04 10.10 -2.32
N ILE A 382 -9.29 10.76 -1.44
CA ILE A 382 -7.82 10.72 -1.43
C ILE A 382 -7.38 10.13 -0.09
N ALA A 383 -6.77 8.94 -0.14
CA ALA A 383 -6.24 8.27 1.05
C ALA A 383 -4.72 8.42 1.14
N TRP A 384 -4.22 8.52 2.36
CA TRP A 384 -2.80 8.68 2.67
C TRP A 384 -2.31 7.53 3.55
N GLY A 385 -1.09 7.06 3.31
CA GLY A 385 -0.44 6.03 4.09
C GLY A 385 1.08 6.16 4.03
N LYS A 386 1.79 5.42 4.89
CA LYS A 386 3.26 5.38 4.88
C LYS A 386 3.84 4.72 3.62
N ASN A 387 3.03 3.93 2.96
CA ASN A 387 3.36 3.29 1.69
C ASN A 387 2.08 3.09 0.85
N LYS A 388 2.26 2.67 -0.40
CA LYS A 388 1.16 2.50 -1.35
C LYS A 388 0.15 1.45 -0.91
N SER A 389 0.61 0.35 -0.31
CA SER A 389 -0.28 -0.68 0.23
C SER A 389 -1.18 -0.13 1.34
N GLU A 390 -0.60 0.62 2.28
CA GLU A 390 -1.38 1.21 3.39
C GLU A 390 -2.39 2.24 2.90
N SER A 391 -2.02 3.14 1.98
CA SER A 391 -2.96 4.13 1.43
C SER A 391 -4.08 3.48 0.62
N ARG A 392 -3.81 2.37 -0.08
CA ARG A 392 -4.84 1.59 -0.80
C ARG A 392 -5.80 0.89 0.16
N VAL A 393 -5.28 0.26 1.23
CA VAL A 393 -6.14 -0.35 2.27
C VAL A 393 -6.98 0.72 2.98
N THR A 394 -6.41 1.91 3.24
CA THR A 394 -7.15 3.04 3.81
C THR A 394 -8.28 3.49 2.87
N ALA A 395 -8.03 3.57 1.57
CA ALA A 395 -9.05 3.89 0.57
C ALA A 395 -10.15 2.81 0.49
N GLU A 396 -9.75 1.53 0.52
CA GLU A 396 -10.66 0.38 0.54
C GLU A 396 -11.61 0.46 1.74
N PHE A 397 -11.07 0.66 2.93
CA PHE A 397 -11.87 0.69 4.16
C PHE A 397 -12.83 1.87 4.18
N TYR A 398 -12.42 3.04 3.71
CA TYR A 398 -13.36 4.16 3.70
C TYR A 398 -14.39 4.05 2.56
N SER A 399 -14.03 3.43 1.43
CA SER A 399 -15.00 3.08 0.39
C SER A 399 -16.05 2.11 0.93
N LEU A 400 -15.63 1.08 1.67
CA LEU A 400 -16.55 0.17 2.36
C LEU A 400 -17.43 0.90 3.38
N ALA A 401 -16.87 1.87 4.13
CA ALA A 401 -17.67 2.70 5.05
C ALA A 401 -18.75 3.51 4.32
N ILE A 402 -18.45 4.01 3.10
CA ILE A 402 -19.45 4.68 2.24
C ILE A 402 -20.55 3.70 1.82
N ASP A 403 -20.21 2.47 1.44
CA ASP A 403 -21.20 1.44 1.10
C ASP A 403 -22.07 1.06 2.30
N VAL A 404 -21.47 0.95 3.49
CA VAL A 404 -22.20 0.73 4.75
C VAL A 404 -23.17 1.89 5.04
N MET A 405 -22.70 3.14 4.92
CA MET A 405 -23.54 4.32 5.13
C MET A 405 -24.70 4.36 4.13
N ARG A 406 -24.43 4.05 2.85
CA ARG A 406 -25.46 4.00 1.81
C ARG A 406 -26.54 2.99 2.16
N ALA A 407 -26.13 1.78 2.50
CA ALA A 407 -27.04 0.72 2.83
C ALA A 407 -27.83 1.02 4.12
N ALA A 408 -27.19 1.54 5.16
CA ALA A 408 -27.85 1.89 6.42
C ALA A 408 -28.87 3.05 6.26
N GLU A 409 -28.53 4.11 5.51
CA GLU A 409 -29.42 5.22 5.20
C GLU A 409 -30.59 4.81 4.28
N SER A 410 -30.47 3.69 3.55
CA SER A 410 -31.56 3.14 2.75
C SER A 410 -32.63 2.46 3.60
N ILE A 411 -32.22 1.76 4.66
CA ILE A 411 -33.11 0.93 5.50
C ILE A 411 -33.48 1.56 6.86
N SER A 412 -32.65 2.47 7.39
CA SER A 412 -32.85 3.14 8.68
C SER A 412 -32.05 4.47 8.73
N GLU A 413 -31.36 4.73 9.84
CA GLU A 413 -30.45 5.85 10.07
C GLU A 413 -29.08 5.30 10.50
N TYR A 414 -28.01 5.71 9.82
CA TYR A 414 -26.65 5.28 10.14
C TYR A 414 -26.17 5.80 11.49
N GLN A 415 -25.52 4.93 12.26
CA GLN A 415 -24.93 5.22 13.57
C GLN A 415 -23.43 4.93 13.55
N GLY A 416 -22.60 5.92 13.88
CA GLY A 416 -21.17 5.71 14.13
C GLY A 416 -20.91 5.17 15.54
N LEU A 417 -19.69 4.66 15.79
CA LEU A 417 -19.28 4.29 17.15
C LEU A 417 -19.15 5.52 18.06
N PRO A 418 -19.54 5.41 19.34
CA PRO A 418 -19.24 6.44 20.35
C PRO A 418 -17.73 6.73 20.40
N ARG A 419 -17.37 8.00 20.64
CA ARG A 419 -15.97 8.47 20.55
C ARG A 419 -15.01 7.69 21.46
N GLN A 420 -15.42 7.34 22.68
CA GLN A 420 -14.57 6.55 23.59
C GLN A 420 -14.36 5.13 23.05
N GLU A 421 -15.42 4.48 22.58
CA GLU A 421 -15.32 3.12 22.02
C GLU A 421 -14.43 3.09 20.74
N ALA A 422 -14.55 4.12 19.90
CA ALA A 422 -13.69 4.31 18.74
C ALA A 422 -12.23 4.49 19.15
N PHE A 423 -11.96 5.26 20.20
CA PHE A 423 -10.63 5.46 20.76
C PHE A 423 -10.02 4.16 21.30
N ASP A 424 -10.83 3.39 22.06
CA ASP A 424 -10.40 2.14 22.68
C ASP A 424 -10.06 1.06 21.65
N ILE A 425 -10.55 1.19 20.42
CA ILE A 425 -10.11 0.39 19.26
C ILE A 425 -8.89 1.01 18.59
N GLU A 426 -8.92 2.31 18.27
CA GLU A 426 -7.85 2.99 17.51
C GLU A 426 -6.52 2.96 18.26
N TYR A 427 -6.53 3.12 19.58
CA TYR A 427 -5.35 3.17 20.45
C TYR A 427 -5.20 1.91 21.32
N TRP A 428 -5.78 0.80 20.88
CA TRP A 428 -5.66 -0.45 21.60
C TRP A 428 -4.21 -0.95 21.69
N ALA A 429 -3.76 -1.28 22.90
CA ALA A 429 -2.39 -1.71 23.14
C ALA A 429 -2.00 -2.97 22.34
N LEU A 430 -2.96 -3.88 22.09
CA LEU A 430 -2.74 -5.09 21.29
C LEU A 430 -2.55 -4.78 19.79
N GLU A 431 -3.27 -3.80 19.27
CA GLU A 431 -3.07 -3.31 17.90
C GLU A 431 -1.71 -2.58 17.77
N GLU A 432 -1.35 -1.80 18.76
CA GLU A 432 -0.04 -1.15 18.82
C GLU A 432 1.10 -2.18 18.89
N ALA A 433 0.93 -3.29 19.59
CA ALA A 433 1.89 -4.38 19.62
C ALA A 433 2.11 -5.02 18.23
N LYS A 434 1.07 -5.10 17.40
CA LYS A 434 1.18 -5.54 15.98
C LYS A 434 2.03 -4.53 15.19
N LEU A 435 1.79 -3.23 15.37
CA LEU A 435 2.55 -2.18 14.68
C LEU A 435 4.04 -2.21 15.08
N LYS A 436 4.35 -2.44 16.37
CA LYS A 436 5.72 -2.55 16.87
C LYS A 436 6.48 -3.78 16.36
N ARG A 437 5.78 -4.85 15.97
CA ARG A 437 6.39 -6.04 15.34
C ARG A 437 6.72 -5.86 13.87
N MET A 438 6.24 -4.79 13.22
CA MET A 438 6.57 -4.53 11.83
C MET A 438 8.06 -4.21 11.68
N PRO A 439 8.70 -4.60 10.57
CA PRO A 439 10.09 -4.25 10.30
C PRO A 439 10.32 -2.73 10.39
N VAL A 440 11.48 -2.34 10.93
CA VAL A 440 11.88 -0.92 10.98
C VAL A 440 11.89 -0.35 9.56
N GLU A 441 11.36 0.85 9.40
CA GLU A 441 11.35 1.55 8.12
C GLU A 441 12.78 1.75 7.62
N LYS A 442 13.02 1.43 6.35
CA LYS A 442 14.32 1.58 5.71
C LYS A 442 14.56 3.03 5.30
N GLU A 443 15.78 3.34 4.88
CA GLU A 443 16.25 4.71 4.61
C GLU A 443 15.39 5.50 3.60
N LEU A 444 14.88 4.84 2.55
CA LEU A 444 14.03 5.46 1.54
C LEU A 444 12.54 5.08 1.69
N ALA A 445 12.15 4.52 2.83
CA ALA A 445 10.74 4.32 3.11
C ALA A 445 9.96 5.63 2.95
N ARG A 446 8.71 5.55 2.47
CA ARG A 446 7.83 6.70 2.22
C ARG A 446 8.27 7.61 1.06
N ASN A 447 9.42 7.36 0.43
CA ASN A 447 9.89 8.16 -0.70
C ASN A 447 9.35 7.62 -2.03
N VAL A 448 9.05 8.54 -2.93
CA VAL A 448 8.75 8.27 -4.34
C VAL A 448 9.99 8.66 -5.16
N VAL A 449 10.63 7.66 -5.76
CA VAL A 449 11.89 7.80 -6.52
C VAL A 449 11.60 7.53 -7.99
N VAL A 450 11.85 8.52 -8.83
CA VAL A 450 11.72 8.40 -10.29
C VAL A 450 13.10 8.12 -10.88
N VAL A 451 13.26 6.97 -11.53
CA VAL A 451 14.50 6.57 -12.20
C VAL A 451 14.28 6.63 -13.71
N ILE A 452 14.95 7.56 -14.37
CA ILE A 452 14.90 7.75 -15.83
C ILE A 452 16.03 6.94 -16.48
N GLY A 453 15.71 6.06 -17.42
CA GLY A 453 16.62 5.07 -17.99
C GLY A 453 16.62 3.74 -17.21
N ALA A 454 15.48 3.40 -16.58
CA ALA A 454 15.37 2.24 -15.69
C ALA A 454 15.14 0.90 -16.40
N GLY A 455 15.05 0.87 -17.72
CA GLY A 455 14.86 -0.37 -18.49
C GLY A 455 16.07 -1.30 -18.49
N SER A 456 17.28 -0.77 -18.30
CA SER A 456 18.53 -1.55 -18.36
C SER A 456 19.67 -0.91 -17.57
N GLY A 457 20.81 -1.59 -17.50
CA GLY A 457 22.09 -1.07 -17.03
C GLY A 457 22.04 -0.40 -15.66
N ILE A 458 22.72 0.74 -15.53
CA ILE A 458 22.81 1.51 -14.26
C ILE A 458 21.44 1.89 -13.73
N GLY A 459 20.51 2.29 -14.61
CA GLY A 459 19.16 2.69 -14.19
C GLY A 459 18.37 1.55 -13.57
N LYS A 460 18.37 0.37 -14.19
CA LYS A 460 17.73 -0.83 -13.66
C LYS A 460 18.34 -1.23 -12.31
N ALA A 461 19.68 -1.28 -12.23
CA ALA A 461 20.36 -1.60 -10.96
C ALA A 461 20.03 -0.58 -9.86
N THR A 462 19.96 0.72 -10.21
CA THR A 462 19.56 1.79 -9.29
C THR A 462 18.12 1.61 -8.82
N ALA A 463 17.18 1.27 -9.72
CA ALA A 463 15.80 1.01 -9.37
C ALA A 463 15.69 -0.12 -8.33
N HIS A 464 16.40 -1.23 -8.53
CA HIS A 464 16.47 -2.32 -7.55
C HIS A 464 17.10 -1.87 -6.23
N ARG A 465 18.17 -1.08 -6.28
CA ARG A 465 18.87 -0.63 -5.06
C ARG A 465 18.00 0.28 -4.20
N VAL A 466 17.29 1.24 -4.79
CA VAL A 466 16.41 2.14 -4.03
C VAL A 466 15.14 1.42 -3.55
N ALA A 467 14.59 0.47 -4.33
CA ALA A 467 13.47 -0.36 -3.90
C ALA A 467 13.84 -1.24 -2.69
N LYS A 468 15.06 -1.80 -2.66
CA LYS A 468 15.59 -2.54 -1.51
C LYS A 468 15.59 -1.69 -0.23
N GLU A 469 15.72 -0.37 -0.34
CA GLU A 469 15.65 0.58 0.78
C GLU A 469 14.23 1.10 1.05
N GLY A 470 13.22 0.49 0.45
CA GLY A 470 11.81 0.76 0.75
C GLY A 470 11.17 1.89 -0.04
N ALA A 471 11.83 2.39 -1.09
CA ALA A 471 11.27 3.41 -1.98
C ALA A 471 10.10 2.87 -2.82
N HIS A 472 9.16 3.75 -3.15
CA HIS A 472 8.23 3.56 -4.26
C HIS A 472 8.95 4.02 -5.53
N VAL A 473 9.03 3.13 -6.52
CA VAL A 473 9.90 3.35 -7.68
C VAL A 473 9.10 3.53 -8.96
N VAL A 474 9.34 4.64 -9.64
CA VAL A 474 8.89 4.84 -11.01
C VAL A 474 10.04 4.49 -11.94
N CYS A 475 9.90 3.38 -12.66
CA CYS A 475 10.83 2.96 -13.70
C CYS A 475 10.39 3.63 -15.00
N ALA A 476 11.13 4.66 -15.44
CA ALA A 476 10.83 5.37 -16.69
C ALA A 476 11.93 5.14 -17.72
N ASP A 477 11.56 4.83 -18.95
CA ASP A 477 12.50 4.56 -20.03
C ASP A 477 11.88 4.92 -21.40
N LEU A 478 12.72 5.12 -22.42
CA LEU A 478 12.26 5.23 -23.80
C LEU A 478 11.60 3.92 -24.25
N ASP A 479 12.16 2.77 -23.82
CA ASP A 479 11.56 1.44 -23.95
C ASP A 479 10.61 1.18 -22.79
N GLN A 480 9.33 1.44 -23.05
CA GLN A 480 8.26 1.22 -22.06
C GLN A 480 8.16 -0.22 -21.62
N VAL A 481 8.39 -1.20 -22.49
CA VAL A 481 8.31 -2.62 -22.15
C VAL A 481 9.41 -3.01 -21.17
N ALA A 482 10.63 -2.54 -21.40
CA ALA A 482 11.74 -2.74 -20.47
C ALA A 482 11.49 -2.06 -19.12
N ALA A 483 10.93 -0.86 -19.10
CA ALA A 483 10.53 -0.17 -17.88
C ALA A 483 9.46 -0.94 -17.08
N GLN A 484 8.44 -1.44 -17.75
CA GLN A 484 7.37 -2.25 -17.13
C GLN A 484 7.90 -3.56 -16.57
N LYS A 485 8.82 -4.22 -17.31
CA LYS A 485 9.48 -5.44 -16.84
C LYS A 485 10.28 -5.18 -15.56
N THR A 486 11.07 -4.12 -15.51
CA THR A 486 11.81 -3.74 -14.30
C THR A 486 10.85 -3.46 -13.14
N ALA A 487 9.79 -2.71 -13.38
CA ALA A 487 8.78 -2.43 -12.33
C ALA A 487 8.12 -3.72 -11.81
N GLN A 488 7.81 -4.68 -12.68
CA GLN A 488 7.24 -5.97 -12.27
C GLN A 488 8.23 -6.77 -11.43
N GLU A 489 9.51 -6.83 -11.82
CA GLU A 489 10.56 -7.47 -11.02
C GLU A 489 10.64 -6.86 -9.59
N LEU A 490 10.51 -5.52 -9.48
CA LEU A 490 10.49 -4.85 -8.19
C LEU A 490 9.25 -5.21 -7.36
N ILE A 491 8.08 -5.33 -8.00
CA ILE A 491 6.84 -5.74 -7.33
C ILE A 491 6.97 -7.18 -6.81
N ASP A 492 7.52 -8.09 -7.61
CA ASP A 492 7.67 -9.49 -7.25
C ASP A 492 8.64 -9.70 -6.08
N ILE A 493 9.71 -8.89 -6.02
CA ILE A 493 10.74 -9.02 -4.97
C ILE A 493 10.40 -8.23 -3.71
N TYR A 494 9.88 -7.02 -3.85
CA TYR A 494 9.72 -6.06 -2.75
C TYR A 494 8.26 -5.66 -2.48
N GLY A 495 7.33 -6.12 -3.32
CA GLY A 495 5.91 -5.85 -3.14
C GLY A 495 5.38 -6.52 -1.88
N VAL A 496 4.77 -5.74 -0.99
CA VAL A 496 4.13 -6.22 0.23
C VAL A 496 2.75 -5.61 0.35
N GLY A 497 1.76 -6.46 0.62
CA GLY A 497 0.40 -6.04 0.94
C GLY A 497 -0.51 -5.91 -0.30
N ILE A 498 -1.81 -6.12 -0.06
CA ILE A 498 -2.82 -6.27 -1.10
C ILE A 498 -3.96 -5.29 -0.79
N GLY A 499 -3.79 -4.02 -1.05
CA GLY A 499 -4.92 -3.11 -1.15
C GLY A 499 -5.49 -3.20 -2.58
N VAL A 500 -6.80 -3.18 -2.74
CA VAL A 500 -7.47 -3.28 -4.04
C VAL A 500 -8.05 -1.95 -4.52
N ALA A 501 -8.28 -1.01 -3.63
CA ALA A 501 -8.77 0.32 -3.97
C ALA A 501 -7.74 1.16 -4.73
N GLY A 502 -8.24 2.19 -5.37
CA GLY A 502 -7.53 3.09 -6.26
C GLY A 502 -8.15 3.06 -7.66
N THR A 503 -8.15 4.17 -8.35
CA THR A 503 -8.67 4.28 -9.71
C THR A 503 -7.56 4.63 -10.70
N GLY A 504 -7.66 4.11 -11.91
CA GLY A 504 -6.65 4.30 -12.95
C GLY A 504 -5.25 3.93 -12.48
N ILE A 505 -4.27 4.76 -12.79
CA ILE A 505 -2.87 4.53 -12.39
C ILE A 505 -2.67 4.53 -10.86
N SER A 506 -3.59 5.09 -10.09
CA SER A 506 -3.50 5.09 -8.63
C SER A 506 -3.78 3.71 -8.00
N ALA A 507 -4.29 2.75 -8.76
CA ALA A 507 -4.40 1.34 -8.34
C ALA A 507 -3.08 0.57 -8.36
N CYS A 508 -1.95 1.24 -8.58
CA CYS A 508 -0.61 0.65 -8.68
C CYS A 508 -0.10 0.06 -7.37
N GLY A 509 0.97 -0.75 -7.50
CA GLY A 509 1.78 -1.26 -6.39
C GLY A 509 2.92 -0.31 -5.98
N PRO A 510 3.97 -0.85 -5.33
CA PRO A 510 5.15 -0.08 -4.92
C PRO A 510 6.05 0.35 -6.09
N ALA A 511 5.83 -0.17 -7.29
CA ALA A 511 6.54 0.25 -8.49
C ALA A 511 5.60 0.35 -9.69
N ILE A 512 5.94 1.25 -10.63
CA ILE A 512 5.27 1.38 -11.94
C ILE A 512 6.32 1.56 -13.05
N GLY A 513 6.01 1.08 -14.25
CA GLY A 513 6.82 1.25 -15.46
C GLY A 513 6.17 2.19 -16.47
N LEU A 514 6.86 3.26 -16.88
CA LEU A 514 6.33 4.29 -17.77
C LEU A 514 7.27 4.50 -18.96
N GLY A 515 6.67 4.75 -20.13
CA GLY A 515 7.41 5.17 -21.33
C GLY A 515 7.66 6.67 -21.31
N VAL A 516 8.91 7.11 -21.61
CA VAL A 516 9.23 8.53 -21.73
C VAL A 516 10.38 8.79 -22.69
N ASP A 517 10.14 9.69 -23.63
CA ASP A 517 11.19 10.32 -24.43
C ASP A 517 11.55 11.67 -23.80
N ILE A 518 12.71 11.73 -23.14
CA ILE A 518 13.14 12.92 -22.40
C ILE A 518 13.49 14.11 -23.29
N THR A 519 13.65 13.92 -24.58
CA THR A 519 13.91 15.00 -25.54
C THR A 519 12.65 15.82 -25.84
N THR A 520 11.48 15.36 -25.41
CA THR A 520 10.18 15.98 -25.67
C THR A 520 9.54 16.40 -24.36
N ARG A 521 9.42 17.70 -24.10
CA ARG A 521 8.89 18.25 -22.84
C ARG A 521 7.49 17.75 -22.50
N ASP A 522 6.57 17.72 -23.48
CA ASP A 522 5.20 17.28 -23.25
C ASP A 522 5.13 15.82 -22.79
N LYS A 523 6.02 14.95 -23.29
CA LYS A 523 6.09 13.56 -22.84
C LYS A 523 6.64 13.43 -21.43
N VAL A 524 7.61 14.26 -21.06
CA VAL A 524 8.15 14.33 -19.69
C VAL A 524 7.07 14.84 -18.74
N GLN A 525 6.34 15.88 -19.10
CA GLN A 525 5.22 16.38 -18.33
C GLN A 525 4.15 15.30 -18.13
N ALA A 526 3.70 14.65 -19.22
CA ALA A 526 2.70 13.58 -19.14
C ALA A 526 3.14 12.40 -18.27
N MET A 527 4.44 12.06 -18.28
CA MET A 527 4.99 11.04 -17.38
C MET A 527 4.89 11.48 -15.92
N PHE A 528 5.30 12.71 -15.57
CA PHE A 528 5.19 13.22 -14.21
C PHE A 528 3.73 13.37 -13.72
N GLU A 529 2.79 13.72 -14.60
CA GLU A 529 1.36 13.72 -14.27
C GLU A 529 0.87 12.34 -13.84
N GLN A 530 1.32 11.28 -14.52
CA GLN A 530 1.01 9.91 -14.11
C GLN A 530 1.61 9.58 -12.74
N VAL A 531 2.85 10.01 -12.46
CA VAL A 531 3.49 9.82 -11.15
C VAL A 531 2.71 10.52 -10.04
N VAL A 532 2.28 11.76 -10.29
CA VAL A 532 1.45 12.54 -9.34
C VAL A 532 0.14 11.81 -9.05
N LEU A 533 -0.55 11.33 -10.08
CA LEU A 533 -1.80 10.58 -9.90
C LEU A 533 -1.58 9.23 -9.21
N ALA A 534 -0.42 8.59 -9.43
CA ALA A 534 -0.10 7.29 -8.83
C ALA A 534 0.22 7.38 -7.34
N TYR A 535 0.99 8.39 -6.92
CA TYR A 535 1.59 8.46 -5.58
C TYR A 535 1.34 9.79 -4.83
N GLY A 536 0.79 10.79 -5.50
CA GLY A 536 0.56 12.13 -4.93
C GLY A 536 1.71 13.12 -5.15
N GLY A 537 2.87 12.68 -5.64
CA GLY A 537 4.04 13.54 -5.89
C GLY A 537 5.36 12.77 -5.94
N ILE A 538 6.50 13.46 -5.80
CA ILE A 538 7.85 12.90 -5.91
C ILE A 538 8.76 13.34 -4.77
N ASP A 539 9.81 12.56 -4.50
CA ASP A 539 10.86 12.90 -3.53
C ASP A 539 12.24 12.97 -4.18
N ASN A 540 12.59 11.98 -5.00
CA ASN A 540 13.90 11.90 -5.65
C ASN A 540 13.74 11.61 -7.14
N VAL A 541 14.62 12.19 -7.94
CA VAL A 541 14.75 11.89 -9.38
C VAL A 541 16.19 11.51 -9.66
N ILE A 542 16.39 10.38 -10.35
CA ILE A 542 17.69 9.88 -10.75
C ILE A 542 17.66 9.70 -12.26
N ILE A 543 18.51 10.46 -12.97
CA ILE A 543 18.57 10.46 -14.43
C ILE A 543 19.78 9.65 -14.85
N THR A 544 19.55 8.46 -15.38
CA THR A 544 20.58 7.57 -15.92
C THR A 544 20.53 7.46 -17.45
N ALA A 545 19.46 7.98 -18.06
CA ALA A 545 19.31 8.01 -19.49
C ALA A 545 20.47 8.78 -20.15
N GLY A 546 21.06 8.19 -21.16
CA GLY A 546 22.16 8.79 -21.93
C GLY A 546 22.57 7.91 -23.09
N ILE A 547 23.09 8.51 -24.13
CA ILE A 547 23.55 7.81 -25.32
C ILE A 547 25.01 8.13 -25.65
N PHE A 548 25.67 7.18 -26.28
CA PHE A 548 26.96 7.34 -26.92
C PHE A 548 26.81 6.99 -28.40
N VAL A 549 27.16 7.92 -29.26
CA VAL A 549 27.19 7.70 -30.71
C VAL A 549 28.66 7.67 -31.16
N PRO A 550 29.16 6.53 -31.65
CA PRO A 550 30.50 6.45 -32.18
C PRO A 550 30.61 7.22 -33.51
N PRO A 551 31.82 7.67 -33.90
CA PRO A 551 32.05 8.18 -35.24
C PRO A 551 31.86 7.07 -36.28
N ASP A 552 31.65 7.49 -37.53
CA ASP A 552 31.66 6.59 -38.68
C ASP A 552 33.10 6.05 -39.02
N LYS A 553 33.22 5.30 -40.10
CA LYS A 553 34.47 4.68 -40.50
C LYS A 553 35.58 5.71 -40.85
N ASP A 554 35.17 6.92 -41.23
CA ASP A 554 36.07 8.02 -41.59
C ASP A 554 36.38 8.92 -40.38
N GLY A 555 35.89 8.58 -39.19
CA GLY A 555 36.10 9.33 -37.95
C GLY A 555 35.16 10.53 -37.80
N TYR A 556 34.14 10.64 -38.62
CA TYR A 556 33.17 11.74 -38.61
C TYR A 556 31.94 11.40 -37.82
N ILE A 557 31.41 12.38 -37.08
CA ILE A 557 30.13 12.29 -36.40
C ILE A 557 29.14 13.22 -37.14
N PRO A 558 28.12 12.67 -37.81
CA PRO A 558 27.11 13.47 -38.50
C PRO A 558 26.40 14.49 -37.56
N ASP A 559 26.06 15.65 -38.09
CA ASP A 559 25.46 16.76 -37.31
C ASP A 559 24.17 16.38 -36.62
N ASP A 560 23.36 15.52 -37.25
CA ASP A 560 22.15 14.97 -36.63
C ASP A 560 22.46 14.07 -35.43
N LYS A 561 23.53 13.29 -35.51
CA LYS A 561 24.00 12.42 -34.40
C LYS A 561 24.65 13.22 -33.28
N TRP A 562 25.39 14.28 -33.64
CA TRP A 562 25.87 15.24 -32.65
C TRP A 562 24.70 15.90 -31.90
N SER A 563 23.73 16.44 -32.63
CA SER A 563 22.56 17.07 -32.10
C SER A 563 21.74 16.12 -31.21
N LEU A 564 21.55 14.87 -31.64
CA LEU A 564 20.86 13.82 -30.84
C LEU A 564 21.61 13.57 -29.54
N THR A 565 22.95 13.50 -29.54
CA THR A 565 23.75 13.29 -28.34
C THR A 565 23.50 14.38 -27.29
N PHE A 566 23.50 15.65 -27.72
CA PHE A 566 23.20 16.78 -26.83
C PHE A 566 21.75 16.83 -26.43
N SER A 567 20.82 16.53 -27.34
CA SER A 567 19.39 16.51 -27.03
C SER A 567 19.05 15.50 -25.91
N VAL A 568 19.67 14.32 -25.91
CA VAL A 568 19.45 13.32 -24.85
C VAL A 568 20.28 13.64 -23.60
N ASN A 569 21.61 13.79 -23.74
CA ASN A 569 22.51 13.83 -22.58
C ASN A 569 22.43 15.14 -21.79
N VAL A 570 22.03 16.26 -22.43
CA VAL A 570 22.03 17.58 -21.83
C VAL A 570 20.60 18.14 -21.76
N ILE A 571 19.98 18.39 -22.91
CA ILE A 571 18.68 19.08 -22.97
C ILE A 571 17.60 18.22 -22.31
N GLY A 572 17.55 16.93 -22.60
CA GLY A 572 16.59 16.00 -22.01
C GLY A 572 16.73 15.90 -20.50
N SER A 573 17.96 15.81 -19.99
CA SER A 573 18.24 15.84 -18.56
C SER A 573 17.76 17.14 -17.90
N TYR A 574 17.95 18.29 -18.57
CA TYR A 574 17.45 19.57 -18.11
C TYR A 574 15.89 19.62 -18.10
N ILE A 575 15.23 19.12 -19.16
CA ILE A 575 13.77 19.07 -19.24
C ILE A 575 13.20 18.27 -18.06
N VAL A 576 13.77 17.09 -17.77
CA VAL A 576 13.35 16.27 -16.62
C VAL A 576 13.53 17.01 -15.30
N ALA A 577 14.69 17.66 -15.12
CA ALA A 577 14.99 18.42 -13.90
C ALA A 577 14.01 19.59 -13.70
N ASP A 578 13.70 20.35 -14.76
CA ASP A 578 12.80 21.49 -14.73
C ASP A 578 11.35 21.09 -14.44
N GLU A 579 10.84 20.04 -15.07
CA GLU A 579 9.49 19.53 -14.76
C GLU A 579 9.39 18.93 -13.34
N ALA A 580 10.42 18.26 -12.86
CA ALA A 580 10.48 17.75 -11.48
C ALA A 580 10.50 18.92 -10.46
N LYS A 581 11.22 20.02 -10.75
CA LYS A 581 11.28 21.21 -9.90
C LYS A 581 9.88 21.79 -9.62
N LYS A 582 9.01 21.83 -10.63
CA LYS A 582 7.63 22.32 -10.49
C LYS A 582 6.84 21.52 -9.45
N ILE A 583 7.05 20.19 -9.41
CA ILE A 583 6.37 19.32 -8.45
C ILE A 583 6.91 19.57 -7.04
N TRP A 584 8.24 19.61 -6.84
CA TRP A 584 8.81 19.93 -5.52
C TRP A 584 8.39 21.30 -5.01
N GLN A 585 8.31 22.30 -5.89
CA GLN A 585 7.81 23.64 -5.54
C GLN A 585 6.33 23.57 -5.11
N ALA A 586 5.51 22.84 -5.85
CA ALA A 586 4.10 22.67 -5.50
C ALA A 586 3.92 21.94 -4.16
N GLN A 587 4.76 20.94 -3.87
CA GLN A 587 4.77 20.21 -2.59
C GLN A 587 5.30 21.08 -1.43
N GLY A 588 6.21 22.03 -1.70
CA GLY A 588 6.93 22.75 -0.65
C GLY A 588 7.84 21.85 0.19
N SER A 589 8.24 20.69 -0.34
CA SER A 589 9.05 19.67 0.33
C SER A 589 10.44 19.51 -0.31
N LYS A 590 11.42 19.14 0.51
CA LYS A 590 12.80 18.93 0.03
C LYS A 590 12.90 17.71 -0.88
N GLY A 591 13.69 17.87 -1.96
CA GLY A 591 13.96 16.81 -2.93
C GLY A 591 15.44 16.54 -3.16
N SER A 592 15.72 15.50 -3.96
CA SER A 592 17.08 15.20 -4.47
C SER A 592 17.04 14.84 -5.95
N LEU A 593 17.96 15.41 -6.70
CA LEU A 593 18.19 15.14 -8.12
C LEU A 593 19.61 14.60 -8.30
N VAL A 594 19.72 13.44 -8.97
CA VAL A 594 21.02 12.84 -9.34
C VAL A 594 21.09 12.73 -10.86
N LEU A 595 22.10 13.35 -11.46
CA LEU A 595 22.37 13.26 -12.89
C LEU A 595 23.54 12.29 -13.13
N THR A 596 23.39 11.37 -14.06
CA THR A 596 24.53 10.53 -14.49
C THR A 596 25.36 11.28 -15.53
N THR A 597 26.51 11.72 -15.08
CA THR A 597 27.53 12.35 -15.91
C THR A 597 28.51 11.30 -16.46
N SER A 598 29.82 11.50 -16.44
CA SER A 598 30.83 10.50 -16.79
C SER A 598 32.21 11.01 -16.37
N VAL A 599 33.14 10.12 -16.10
CA VAL A 599 34.58 10.47 -16.03
C VAL A 599 35.09 11.08 -17.35
N ASN A 600 34.45 10.78 -18.46
CA ASN A 600 34.75 11.37 -19.76
C ASN A 600 34.47 12.89 -19.83
N ALA A 601 33.78 13.46 -18.86
CA ALA A 601 33.70 14.90 -18.72
C ALA A 601 35.04 15.58 -18.42
N ALA A 602 36.00 14.82 -17.88
CA ALA A 602 37.35 15.26 -17.54
C ALA A 602 38.42 14.58 -18.43
N VAL A 603 38.16 13.36 -18.90
CA VAL A 603 39.12 12.56 -19.72
C VAL A 603 38.70 12.59 -21.19
N ALA A 604 39.43 13.32 -22.00
CA ALA A 604 39.20 13.33 -23.44
C ALA A 604 39.67 12.02 -24.10
N LYS A 605 38.86 11.48 -25.01
CA LYS A 605 39.15 10.24 -25.75
C LYS A 605 38.97 10.44 -27.24
N HIS A 606 39.87 9.83 -28.01
CA HIS A 606 39.73 9.81 -29.47
C HIS A 606 38.43 9.10 -29.88
N GLY A 607 37.65 9.72 -30.76
CA GLY A 607 36.40 9.17 -31.27
C GLY A 607 35.18 9.33 -30.35
N SER A 608 35.24 10.24 -29.36
CA SER A 608 34.12 10.49 -28.43
C SER A 608 33.78 11.97 -28.21
N VAL A 609 34.18 12.83 -29.15
CA VAL A 609 34.09 14.28 -28.97
C VAL A 609 32.68 14.77 -28.64
N ALA A 610 31.63 14.27 -29.30
CA ALA A 610 30.24 14.68 -29.01
C ALA A 610 29.80 14.19 -27.62
N TYR A 611 30.16 12.96 -27.27
CA TYR A 611 29.82 12.40 -25.95
C TYR A 611 30.56 13.12 -24.82
N ASP A 612 31.90 13.22 -24.94
CA ASP A 612 32.76 13.81 -23.89
C ASP A 612 32.34 15.27 -23.61
N THR A 613 32.10 16.06 -24.67
CA THR A 613 31.64 17.44 -24.53
C THR A 613 30.22 17.53 -23.95
N SER A 614 29.30 16.60 -24.29
CA SER A 614 27.98 16.55 -23.68
C SER A 614 28.06 16.22 -22.19
N LYS A 615 28.97 15.34 -21.78
CA LYS A 615 29.16 14.98 -20.36
C LYS A 615 29.88 16.08 -19.58
N ALA A 616 30.77 16.85 -20.21
CA ALA A 616 31.34 18.05 -19.62
C ALA A 616 30.25 19.15 -19.38
N ALA A 617 29.36 19.34 -20.36
CA ALA A 617 28.19 20.20 -20.17
C ALA A 617 27.27 19.73 -19.03
N ALA A 618 27.02 18.41 -18.94
CA ALA A 618 26.24 17.83 -17.85
C ALA A 618 26.91 18.02 -16.47
N ASN A 619 28.24 17.93 -16.36
CA ASN A 619 28.97 18.26 -15.14
C ASN A 619 28.77 19.69 -14.67
N HIS A 620 28.80 20.64 -15.61
CA HIS A 620 28.55 22.05 -15.28
C HIS A 620 27.10 22.26 -14.89
N MET A 621 26.17 21.67 -15.64
CA MET A 621 24.73 21.74 -15.36
C MET A 621 24.36 21.28 -13.94
N VAL A 622 25.06 20.26 -13.38
CA VAL A 622 24.86 19.84 -11.97
C VAL A 622 25.08 21.02 -11.02
N ARG A 623 26.10 21.83 -11.24
CA ARG A 623 26.41 22.99 -10.39
C ARG A 623 25.37 24.11 -10.55
N GLU A 624 25.03 24.42 -11.80
CA GLU A 624 24.00 25.43 -12.10
C GLU A 624 22.65 25.05 -11.48
N LEU A 625 22.19 23.82 -11.69
CA LEU A 625 20.94 23.34 -11.12
C LEU A 625 20.98 23.28 -9.57
N ALA A 626 22.14 23.01 -8.98
CA ALA A 626 22.29 23.04 -7.52
C ALA A 626 22.06 24.46 -6.96
N ILE A 627 22.51 25.49 -7.66
CA ILE A 627 22.28 26.90 -7.31
C ILE A 627 20.80 27.26 -7.52
N GLU A 628 20.27 26.95 -8.70
CA GLU A 628 18.91 27.30 -9.11
C GLU A 628 17.80 26.62 -8.28
N PHE A 629 18.07 25.42 -7.76
CA PHE A 629 17.08 24.63 -7.04
C PHE A 629 17.20 24.75 -5.50
N ALA A 630 18.29 25.37 -5.04
CA ALA A 630 18.47 25.60 -3.61
C ALA A 630 17.42 26.59 -3.05
N PRO A 631 17.02 26.45 -1.78
CA PRO A 631 17.41 25.41 -0.81
C PRO A 631 16.50 24.16 -0.87
N LEU A 632 15.64 24.05 -1.87
CA LEU A 632 14.57 23.07 -1.95
C LEU A 632 15.09 21.68 -2.37
N VAL A 633 15.97 21.64 -3.40
CA VAL A 633 16.44 20.40 -3.98
C VAL A 633 17.97 20.34 -3.95
N ARG A 634 18.52 19.21 -3.50
CA ARG A 634 19.94 18.91 -3.67
C ARG A 634 20.16 18.32 -5.07
N VAL A 635 21.15 18.82 -5.77
CA VAL A 635 21.49 18.31 -7.10
C VAL A 635 22.94 17.85 -7.11
N ASN A 636 23.17 16.59 -7.46
CA ASN A 636 24.51 15.99 -7.53
C ASN A 636 24.67 15.17 -8.80
N GLY A 637 25.92 14.96 -9.20
CA GLY A 637 26.32 14.16 -10.34
C GLY A 637 26.93 12.81 -9.90
N LEU A 638 26.57 11.75 -10.60
CA LEU A 638 27.22 10.45 -10.59
C LEU A 638 28.09 10.36 -11.85
N ALA A 639 29.38 10.16 -11.72
CA ALA A 639 30.32 10.06 -12.84
C ALA A 639 30.89 8.64 -12.97
N PRO A 640 30.24 7.75 -13.73
CA PRO A 640 30.72 6.41 -14.00
C PRO A 640 31.99 6.41 -14.83
N ALA A 641 32.90 5.45 -14.57
CA ALA A 641 33.84 4.96 -15.55
C ALA A 641 33.18 3.97 -16.52
N THR A 642 33.98 3.20 -17.27
CA THR A 642 33.42 2.21 -18.16
C THR A 642 32.84 1.03 -17.38
N VAL A 643 31.54 0.85 -17.44
CA VAL A 643 30.80 -0.31 -16.93
C VAL A 643 30.41 -1.16 -18.13
N VAL A 644 30.89 -2.37 -18.20
CA VAL A 644 30.69 -3.29 -19.35
C VAL A 644 29.54 -4.27 -19.06
N GLU A 645 29.59 -4.95 -17.91
CA GLU A 645 28.61 -5.94 -17.51
C GLU A 645 27.19 -5.37 -17.56
N GLY A 646 26.26 -6.07 -18.20
CA GLY A 646 24.83 -5.72 -18.22
C GLY A 646 24.49 -4.37 -18.86
N SER A 647 25.47 -3.70 -19.48
CA SER A 647 25.28 -2.41 -20.14
C SER A 647 24.79 -2.58 -21.57
N SER A 648 23.65 -1.98 -21.91
CA SER A 648 23.16 -1.92 -23.28
C SER A 648 24.10 -1.16 -24.23
N MET A 649 25.08 -0.44 -23.69
CA MET A 649 26.12 0.25 -24.48
C MET A 649 27.18 -0.69 -25.01
N PHE A 650 27.26 -1.96 -24.58
CA PHE A 650 28.21 -2.95 -25.00
C PHE A 650 27.56 -4.20 -25.59
N PRO A 651 26.82 -4.09 -26.72
CA PRO A 651 26.38 -5.26 -27.47
C PRO A 651 27.58 -6.05 -27.99
N ARG A 652 27.38 -7.32 -28.33
CA ARG A 652 28.43 -8.25 -28.74
C ARG A 652 29.41 -7.66 -29.78
N ASP A 653 28.88 -7.00 -30.81
CA ASP A 653 29.72 -6.40 -31.87
C ASP A 653 30.66 -5.32 -31.33
N ARG A 654 30.18 -4.55 -30.37
CA ARG A 654 30.96 -3.51 -29.70
C ARG A 654 32.00 -4.09 -28.74
N LEU A 655 31.69 -5.21 -28.06
CA LEU A 655 32.69 -5.95 -27.29
C LEU A 655 33.83 -6.41 -28.18
N ILE A 656 33.53 -7.07 -29.29
CA ILE A 656 34.50 -7.54 -30.27
C ILE A 656 35.36 -6.37 -30.79
N SER A 657 34.72 -5.30 -31.27
CA SER A 657 35.45 -4.14 -31.78
C SER A 657 36.34 -3.46 -30.72
N SER A 658 35.89 -3.46 -29.45
CA SER A 658 36.68 -2.93 -28.34
C SER A 658 37.89 -3.82 -28.02
N LEU A 659 37.71 -5.14 -27.98
CA LEU A 659 38.82 -6.10 -27.79
C LEU A 659 39.87 -5.99 -28.89
N GLN A 660 39.43 -5.86 -30.15
CA GLN A 660 40.32 -5.61 -31.30
C GLN A 660 41.07 -4.28 -31.14
N LYS A 661 40.38 -3.20 -30.80
CA LYS A 661 40.97 -1.87 -30.59
C LYS A 661 42.09 -1.88 -29.56
N TYR A 662 41.93 -2.67 -28.50
CA TYR A 662 42.89 -2.76 -27.40
C TYR A 662 43.87 -3.91 -27.53
N ASN A 663 43.90 -4.63 -28.68
CA ASN A 663 44.72 -5.79 -28.92
C ASN A 663 44.62 -6.90 -27.88
N ILE A 664 43.39 -7.15 -27.41
CA ILE A 664 43.07 -8.23 -26.46
C ILE A 664 42.71 -9.47 -27.28
N SER A 665 43.37 -10.59 -27.01
CA SER A 665 43.08 -11.85 -27.70
C SER A 665 41.73 -12.43 -27.35
N PHE A 666 40.93 -12.81 -28.35
CA PHE A 666 39.64 -13.46 -28.21
C PHE A 666 39.38 -14.38 -29.39
N GLU A 667 38.45 -15.31 -29.23
CA GLU A 667 37.91 -16.12 -30.31
C GLU A 667 36.46 -15.72 -30.61
N GLU A 668 36.06 -15.69 -31.86
CA GLU A 668 34.67 -15.32 -32.24
C GLU A 668 33.63 -16.32 -31.73
N SER A 669 34.05 -17.54 -31.39
CA SER A 669 33.19 -18.58 -30.79
C SER A 669 32.91 -18.38 -29.29
N GLU A 670 33.61 -17.48 -28.60
CA GLU A 670 33.42 -17.21 -27.17
C GLU A 670 32.05 -16.60 -26.91
N SER A 671 31.47 -16.89 -25.72
CA SER A 671 30.19 -16.30 -25.31
C SER A 671 30.30 -14.79 -25.09
N THR A 672 29.19 -14.08 -25.14
CA THR A 672 29.15 -12.63 -24.89
C THR A 672 29.66 -12.28 -23.49
N GLU A 673 29.39 -13.13 -22.52
CA GLU A 673 29.83 -13.00 -21.13
C GLU A 673 31.35 -13.11 -21.02
N ALA A 674 31.98 -14.09 -21.72
CA ALA A 674 33.43 -14.25 -21.74
C ALA A 674 34.16 -13.07 -22.42
N LEU A 675 33.58 -12.53 -23.49
CA LEU A 675 34.09 -11.31 -24.13
C LEU A 675 33.95 -10.09 -23.21
N SER A 676 32.83 -9.98 -22.48
CA SER A 676 32.57 -8.93 -21.48
C SER A 676 33.63 -8.98 -20.38
N GLU A 677 33.85 -10.16 -19.78
CA GLU A 677 34.83 -10.36 -18.70
C GLU A 677 36.27 -9.96 -19.13
N LYS A 678 36.68 -10.28 -20.35
CA LYS A 678 37.97 -9.86 -20.86
C LYS A 678 38.11 -8.34 -20.95
N LEU A 679 37.07 -7.67 -21.42
CA LEU A 679 37.04 -6.21 -21.52
C LEU A 679 36.96 -5.54 -20.14
N GLU A 680 36.21 -6.10 -19.23
CA GLU A 680 36.12 -5.65 -17.83
C GLU A 680 37.48 -5.73 -17.13
N ASN A 681 38.14 -6.87 -17.24
CA ASN A 681 39.49 -7.07 -16.69
C ASN A 681 40.49 -6.07 -17.26
N PHE A 682 40.41 -5.77 -18.56
CA PHE A 682 41.26 -4.74 -19.16
C PHE A 682 41.04 -3.37 -18.56
N TYR A 683 39.76 -2.94 -18.36
CA TYR A 683 39.46 -1.66 -17.73
C TYR A 683 39.85 -1.66 -16.26
N ALA A 684 39.63 -2.76 -15.53
CA ALA A 684 40.02 -2.91 -14.13
C ALA A 684 41.50 -2.64 -13.91
N GLN A 685 42.39 -3.17 -14.79
CA GLN A 685 43.83 -2.94 -14.66
C GLN A 685 44.26 -1.48 -14.81
N ARG A 686 43.41 -0.61 -15.36
CA ARG A 686 43.65 0.83 -15.52
C ARG A 686 43.23 1.64 -14.30
N THR A 687 42.56 1.04 -13.34
CA THR A 687 42.12 1.68 -12.08
C THR A 687 43.04 1.38 -10.91
N LEU A 688 43.01 2.18 -9.88
CA LEU A 688 43.81 1.94 -8.65
C LEU A 688 43.29 0.75 -7.83
N THR A 689 41.98 0.48 -7.85
CA THR A 689 41.37 -0.66 -7.14
C THR A 689 41.67 -2.00 -7.80
N LYS A 690 42.11 -2.02 -9.07
CA LYS A 690 42.37 -3.22 -9.86
C LYS A 690 41.19 -4.20 -9.93
N SER A 691 39.98 -3.68 -9.77
CA SER A 691 38.73 -4.44 -9.86
C SER A 691 37.77 -3.80 -10.86
N PRO A 692 36.92 -4.58 -11.55
CA PRO A 692 35.87 -4.03 -12.41
C PRO A 692 34.96 -3.08 -11.66
N VAL A 693 34.53 -2.03 -12.33
CA VAL A 693 33.44 -1.15 -11.82
C VAL A 693 32.11 -1.71 -12.31
N THR A 694 31.25 -2.05 -11.38
CA THR A 694 30.01 -2.77 -11.65
C THR A 694 28.77 -1.84 -11.67
N LEU A 695 27.65 -2.36 -12.16
CA LEU A 695 26.35 -1.69 -12.05
C LEU A 695 25.95 -1.46 -10.58
N ALA A 696 26.30 -2.41 -9.70
CA ALA A 696 26.00 -2.32 -8.27
C ALA A 696 26.74 -1.15 -7.59
N ASP A 697 28.02 -0.91 -7.97
CA ASP A 697 28.79 0.22 -7.43
C ASP A 697 28.15 1.56 -7.81
N GLN A 698 27.67 1.68 -9.04
CA GLN A 698 26.97 2.88 -9.52
C GLN A 698 25.64 3.08 -8.78
N ALA A 699 24.86 2.00 -8.65
CA ALA A 699 23.57 2.02 -7.98
C ALA A 699 23.69 2.38 -6.49
N GLU A 700 24.74 1.91 -5.81
CA GLU A 700 25.01 2.24 -4.42
C GLU A 700 25.23 3.75 -4.22
N VAL A 701 26.06 4.36 -5.07
CA VAL A 701 26.33 5.80 -4.98
C VAL A 701 25.09 6.62 -5.37
N ALA A 702 24.33 6.21 -6.40
CA ALA A 702 23.07 6.87 -6.76
C ALA A 702 22.09 6.85 -5.58
N TYR A 703 21.96 5.72 -4.88
CA TYR A 703 21.18 5.60 -3.64
C TYR A 703 21.70 6.54 -2.56
N LEU A 704 23.00 6.53 -2.26
CA LEU A 704 23.59 7.37 -1.22
C LEU A 704 23.33 8.86 -1.48
N LEU A 705 23.50 9.33 -2.71
CA LEU A 705 23.23 10.72 -3.11
C LEU A 705 21.74 11.09 -2.97
N SER A 706 20.85 10.13 -3.13
CA SER A 706 19.41 10.32 -2.96
C SER A 706 18.98 10.28 -1.49
N SER A 707 19.77 9.65 -0.60
CA SER A 707 19.43 9.42 0.80
C SER A 707 19.69 10.63 1.69
N SER A 708 19.21 10.57 2.93
CA SER A 708 19.47 11.57 3.99
C SER A 708 20.92 11.59 4.45
N LYS A 709 21.68 10.50 4.22
CA LYS A 709 23.10 10.37 4.56
C LYS A 709 23.97 11.43 3.91
N PHE A 710 23.58 11.88 2.71
CA PHE A 710 24.24 12.96 1.97
C PHE A 710 23.47 14.29 2.03
N SER A 711 22.74 14.54 3.12
CA SER A 711 21.82 15.68 3.29
C SER A 711 22.48 17.06 3.14
N LYS A 712 23.80 17.16 3.28
CA LYS A 712 24.57 18.41 3.14
C LYS A 712 25.41 18.49 1.86
N THR A 713 25.26 17.49 0.97
CA THR A 713 26.01 17.43 -0.30
C THR A 713 25.10 17.88 -1.44
N THR A 714 25.51 18.94 -2.14
CA THR A 714 24.86 19.46 -3.34
C THR A 714 25.91 20.11 -4.25
N GLY A 715 25.69 20.11 -5.58
CA GLY A 715 26.60 20.67 -6.57
C GLY A 715 27.87 19.82 -6.78
N GLN A 716 27.93 18.59 -6.23
CA GLN A 716 29.10 17.74 -6.31
C GLN A 716 28.95 16.67 -7.40
N ILE A 717 30.08 16.31 -8.01
CA ILE A 717 30.19 15.20 -8.94
C ILE A 717 31.01 14.10 -8.27
N ILE A 718 30.40 12.94 -8.06
CA ILE A 718 31.05 11.81 -7.41
C ILE A 718 31.45 10.79 -8.48
N SER A 719 32.75 10.62 -8.64
CA SER A 719 33.31 9.60 -9.55
C SER A 719 33.21 8.21 -8.91
N VAL A 720 32.69 7.26 -9.68
CA VAL A 720 32.63 5.83 -9.32
C VAL A 720 33.39 5.08 -10.41
N ASP A 721 34.72 5.10 -10.29
CA ASP A 721 35.65 4.78 -11.39
C ASP A 721 36.80 3.88 -10.95
N GLY A 722 36.81 3.39 -9.72
CA GLY A 722 37.90 2.57 -9.16
C GLY A 722 39.23 3.31 -9.03
N GLY A 723 39.21 4.65 -9.10
CA GLY A 723 40.42 5.48 -9.07
C GLY A 723 41.11 5.53 -10.44
N LEU A 724 40.40 5.97 -11.47
CA LEU A 724 41.00 6.25 -12.78
C LEU A 724 41.79 7.56 -12.67
N GLN A 725 43.12 7.46 -12.64
CA GLN A 725 44.02 8.60 -12.38
C GLN A 725 43.86 9.75 -13.37
N ASP A 726 43.64 9.44 -14.65
CA ASP A 726 43.39 10.43 -15.70
C ASP A 726 42.11 11.26 -15.45
N ALA A 727 41.18 10.75 -14.65
CA ALA A 727 39.91 11.38 -14.34
C ALA A 727 39.92 12.15 -13.00
N PHE A 728 41.04 12.26 -12.31
CA PHE A 728 41.09 13.04 -11.07
C PHE A 728 40.77 14.51 -11.38
N LEU A 729 39.58 14.91 -10.93
CA LEU A 729 39.10 16.28 -11.05
C LEU A 729 39.88 17.18 -10.09
N ARG A 730 40.59 18.16 -10.61
CA ARG A 730 41.33 19.17 -9.84
C ARG A 730 40.52 20.42 -9.67
#